data_66c373ef7c9b0f4212b5b0528cb82184
#
_entry.id   66c373ef7c9b0f4212b5b0528cb82184
#
_cell.length_a   1.000
_cell.length_b   1.000
_cell.length_c   1.000
_cell.angle_alpha   90.00
_cell.angle_beta   90.00
_cell.angle_gamma   90.00
#
_symmetry.space_group_name_H-M   'P 1'
#
loop_
_entity.id
_entity.type
_entity.pdbx_description
1 polymer ?
#
loop_
_entity_poly.entity_id
_entity_poly.type
_entity_poly.pdbx_seq_one_letter_code
_entity_poly.pdbx_strand_id
1 'polypeptide(L)'
;MKKSTKAWSVKIRLALLALAALVWITVPVSARAEGETVDTWDGTAVAFTKGNGTEDDPWLIENAEQLAYLAQQVNEGTDYQWKHFRLVSDLDLSGEEWTPIGTHGKSFRGGFNGDGHTITGMTITGKENSYVGLFGECYNFTADSSYIKSVTVKRANISGKSFVGAIAGEGANISDCYSIENTIYAIRQVGGVCGSLTGSISGCYNSSSVSGNYAAGGIMGTASYNGTGGVVQYCYNIGAVTVSLQDGSVGGITGASANRYNISNCLNCGKITGNGKNVGGIAGSTDSSYMNFIGNCYYNSDLNNAGVGEGENDKVIPLTTSQLCGALPEGFDSANWKEGSVDTSTAKTTQGRFGTATGTYINLTKVADIKETKTAPVPVYNYVTTNGNDWDTYTLITTAEEFAAIGQDRDETKWSANYVLGNDIDVSGVQLSSIGDPGTPYTGKFSGDGHTISHVDMTKEDGVYSSGLFAQIGNSSGKSGKVILLLAANGDIVSSYSETGGICGNLSAGEIYGCSFTGTVKGYTAGGICGNAGQDTKISQCFFAGDVQGSSAAGICGRSGAVVDIINHCISIATIDTAENDAYLAGITNSQDYGVTNCYFNNDICNVEDKYQLGRSTQQLTSSSFFKGLKDNGFDQAIWTKKANDKENGIAYYPSLGENNAVGVNYTTGLQFERADTNTPTYGQDITFNAKALVNFVTDEQPISAEDTEGSFEIRIGDTPVVSAADFKNGIATYKAQTVGETIFTLVYTGTNSSFFPEQTKKNLTVNINPATLTVEGEGIASGTYG
;
A
#
# COMPACT_ATOMS: atom_id res chain seq x y z
N MET A 1 43.64 38.97 8.32
CA MET A 1 42.59 38.39 7.42
C MET A 1 42.02 37.12 8.00
N LYS A 2 41.17 37.19 9.01
CA LYS A 2 40.39 36.06 9.56
C LYS A 2 39.21 36.63 10.39
N LYS A 3 38.27 37.35 9.74
CA LYS A 3 37.02 37.83 10.39
C LYS A 3 35.89 38.10 9.37
N SER A 4 35.72 37.31 8.31
CA SER A 4 34.58 37.52 7.39
C SER A 4 33.75 36.27 7.04
N THR A 5 34.08 35.08 7.56
CA THR A 5 33.38 33.85 7.20
C THR A 5 32.29 33.39 8.21
N LYS A 6 32.21 34.02 9.40
CA LYS A 6 31.18 33.71 10.41
C LYS A 6 29.87 34.50 10.25
N ALA A 7 29.90 35.64 9.54
CA ALA A 7 28.72 36.48 9.37
C ALA A 7 27.79 35.99 8.19
N TRP A 8 28.32 35.22 7.26
CA TRP A 8 27.57 34.69 6.12
C TRP A 8 26.76 33.44 6.48
N SER A 9 27.27 32.57 7.36
CA SER A 9 26.58 31.35 7.78
C SER A 9 25.34 31.60 8.67
N VAL A 10 25.34 32.73 9.41
CA VAL A 10 24.17 33.10 10.26
C VAL A 10 23.06 33.74 9.44
N LYS A 11 23.41 34.50 8.41
CA LYS A 11 22.42 35.12 7.51
C LYS A 11 21.72 34.08 6.58
N ILE A 12 22.42 33.02 6.17
CA ILE A 12 21.82 31.94 5.38
C ILE A 12 20.94 31.03 6.25
N ARG A 13 21.28 30.80 7.52
CA ARG A 13 20.42 30.05 8.45
C ARG A 13 19.17 30.82 8.87
N LEU A 14 19.25 32.13 9.00
CA LEU A 14 18.08 32.99 9.25
C LEU A 14 17.16 33.14 8.02
N ALA A 15 17.72 33.12 6.81
CA ALA A 15 16.93 33.14 5.57
C ALA A 15 16.22 31.80 5.31
N LEU A 16 16.85 30.66 5.64
CA LEU A 16 16.22 29.34 5.53
C LEU A 16 15.15 29.09 6.61
N LEU A 17 15.29 29.64 7.80
CA LEU A 17 14.24 29.62 8.85
C LEU A 17 13.07 30.56 8.51
N ALA A 18 13.32 31.67 7.80
CA ALA A 18 12.25 32.55 7.32
C ALA A 18 11.51 31.95 6.11
N LEU A 19 12.18 31.18 5.24
CA LEU A 19 11.53 30.45 4.14
C LEU A 19 10.72 29.23 4.62
N ALA A 20 11.16 28.53 5.68
CA ALA A 20 10.39 27.45 6.32
C ALA A 20 9.14 27.95 7.07
N ALA A 21 9.16 29.22 7.54
CA ALA A 21 7.99 29.84 8.15
C ALA A 21 6.95 30.38 7.13
N LEU A 22 7.35 30.55 5.84
CA LEU A 22 6.46 31.08 4.81
C LEU A 22 5.72 30.01 4.00
N VAL A 23 6.02 28.72 4.18
CA VAL A 23 5.30 27.59 3.50
C VAL A 23 4.15 27.04 4.33
N TRP A 24 3.95 27.54 5.57
CA TRP A 24 2.85 27.11 6.46
C TRP A 24 1.62 28.04 6.49
N ILE A 25 1.52 28.99 5.55
CA ILE A 25 0.36 29.89 5.50
C ILE A 25 -0.24 29.88 4.09
N THR A 26 -0.94 28.81 3.73
CA THR A 26 -2.08 28.88 2.79
C THR A 26 -3.02 27.69 3.02
N VAL A 27 -3.57 27.56 4.21
CA VAL A 27 -4.89 26.96 4.39
C VAL A 27 -5.83 28.14 4.63
N PRO A 28 -6.92 28.32 3.89
CA PRO A 28 -7.85 29.37 4.18
C PRO A 28 -8.52 29.09 5.54
N VAL A 29 -8.00 29.68 6.59
CA VAL A 29 -8.78 29.91 7.79
C VAL A 29 -9.87 30.86 7.35
N SER A 30 -11.11 30.41 7.33
CA SER A 30 -12.28 31.28 7.23
C SER A 30 -12.10 32.41 8.24
N ALA A 31 -12.09 33.61 7.73
CA ALA A 31 -11.92 34.81 8.54
C ALA A 31 -13.01 34.86 9.63
N ARG A 32 -12.62 34.54 10.84
CA ARG A 32 -13.34 34.94 12.05
C ARG A 32 -12.98 36.39 12.26
N ALA A 33 -14.00 37.24 12.48
CA ALA A 33 -13.84 38.66 12.74
C ALA A 33 -12.82 38.87 13.86
N GLU A 34 -11.79 39.69 13.61
CA GLU A 34 -10.92 40.19 14.66
C GLU A 34 -11.74 41.05 15.62
N GLY A 35 -11.82 40.62 16.91
CA GLY A 35 -12.34 41.49 17.93
C GLY A 35 -13.00 40.87 19.16
N GLU A 36 -13.06 39.55 19.33
CA GLU A 36 -13.44 38.93 20.60
C GLU A 36 -12.27 38.14 21.17
N THR A 37 -11.66 38.70 22.24
CA THR A 37 -10.91 37.91 23.23
C THR A 37 -11.93 36.94 23.80
N VAL A 38 -11.80 35.64 23.48
CA VAL A 38 -12.53 34.61 24.21
C VAL A 38 -11.92 34.63 25.60
N ASP A 39 -12.67 35.24 26.57
CA ASP A 39 -12.30 35.12 27.97
C ASP A 39 -12.36 33.63 28.33
N THR A 40 -11.17 33.01 28.46
CA THR A 40 -11.06 31.65 29.00
C THR A 40 -11.60 31.67 30.42
N TRP A 41 -12.35 30.63 30.78
CA TRP A 41 -12.89 30.48 32.12
C TRP A 41 -11.74 30.54 33.17
N ASP A 42 -11.92 31.41 34.16
CA ASP A 42 -10.93 31.75 35.22
C ASP A 42 -11.14 30.99 36.55
N GLY A 43 -11.98 29.93 36.55
CA GLY A 43 -12.28 29.13 37.74
C GLY A 43 -13.43 29.71 38.60
N THR A 44 -13.97 30.88 38.27
CA THR A 44 -15.07 31.48 39.06
C THR A 44 -16.40 30.74 38.84
N ALA A 45 -17.30 30.87 39.85
CA ALA A 45 -18.63 30.29 39.82
C ALA A 45 -19.68 31.39 40.06
N VAL A 46 -20.71 31.43 39.19
CA VAL A 46 -21.78 32.43 39.22
C VAL A 46 -23.14 31.75 39.14
N ALA A 47 -24.08 32.17 40.01
CA ALA A 47 -25.40 31.56 40.09
C ALA A 47 -26.23 31.68 38.80
N PHE A 48 -27.13 30.74 38.56
CA PHE A 48 -28.10 30.79 37.47
C PHE A 48 -28.97 32.01 37.54
N THR A 49 -29.28 32.62 36.41
CA THR A 49 -30.10 33.86 36.33
C THR A 49 -31.46 33.62 35.67
N LYS A 50 -31.63 32.47 35.00
CA LYS A 50 -32.81 32.11 34.20
C LYS A 50 -33.29 30.71 34.49
N GLY A 51 -34.63 30.54 34.53
CA GLY A 51 -35.29 29.30 34.84
C GLY A 51 -35.54 29.09 36.33
N ASN A 52 -36.33 28.08 36.67
CA ASN A 52 -36.67 27.73 38.06
C ASN A 52 -36.33 26.27 38.41
N GLY A 53 -35.69 25.53 37.45
CA GLY A 53 -35.25 24.14 37.62
C GLY A 53 -36.38 23.12 37.56
N THR A 54 -37.55 23.46 36.98
CA THR A 54 -38.55 22.47 36.62
C THR A 54 -38.29 21.90 35.22
N GLU A 55 -38.93 20.81 34.84
CA GLU A 55 -38.78 20.22 33.50
C GLU A 55 -39.21 21.18 32.38
N ASP A 56 -40.31 21.93 32.60
CA ASP A 56 -40.84 22.90 31.64
C ASP A 56 -40.05 24.23 31.62
N ASP A 57 -39.33 24.56 32.70
CA ASP A 57 -38.56 25.79 32.87
C ASP A 57 -37.23 25.47 33.57
N PRO A 58 -36.30 24.74 32.88
CA PRO A 58 -35.03 24.35 33.47
C PRO A 58 -34.09 25.52 33.74
N TRP A 59 -33.21 25.42 34.72
CA TRP A 59 -32.13 26.37 34.85
C TRP A 59 -31.27 26.40 33.61
N LEU A 60 -31.06 27.59 33.03
CA LEU A 60 -30.25 27.78 31.86
C LEU A 60 -28.78 28.01 32.25
N ILE A 61 -27.89 27.29 31.59
CA ILE A 61 -26.44 27.43 31.74
C ILE A 61 -25.93 28.09 30.46
N GLU A 62 -25.51 29.35 30.59
CA GLU A 62 -25.15 30.23 29.48
C GLU A 62 -23.63 30.39 29.32
N ASN A 63 -22.85 30.07 30.37
CA ASN A 63 -21.38 30.22 30.41
C ASN A 63 -20.74 29.21 31.36
N ALA A 64 -19.41 29.16 31.37
CA ALA A 64 -18.62 28.24 32.18
C ALA A 64 -18.76 28.47 33.69
N GLU A 65 -18.91 29.72 34.12
CA GLU A 65 -19.09 30.12 35.51
C GLU A 65 -20.39 29.57 36.11
N GLN A 66 -21.47 29.52 35.32
CA GLN A 66 -22.74 28.93 35.76
C GLN A 66 -22.65 27.40 35.84
N LEU A 67 -21.89 26.75 34.91
CA LEU A 67 -21.61 25.32 35.00
C LEU A 67 -20.76 25.01 36.24
N ALA A 68 -19.78 25.84 36.56
CA ALA A 68 -18.96 25.76 37.77
C ALA A 68 -19.79 25.96 39.06
N TYR A 69 -20.77 26.84 39.01
CA TYR A 69 -21.70 27.00 40.12
C TYR A 69 -22.53 25.73 40.38
N LEU A 70 -22.99 25.06 39.34
CA LEU A 70 -23.63 23.75 39.49
C LEU A 70 -22.69 22.76 40.19
N ALA A 71 -21.45 22.66 39.74
CA ALA A 71 -20.44 21.80 40.34
C ALA A 71 -20.23 22.15 41.83
N GLN A 72 -20.07 23.42 42.16
CA GLN A 72 -19.89 23.89 43.52
C GLN A 72 -21.08 23.50 44.42
N GLN A 73 -22.30 23.77 43.99
CA GLN A 73 -23.49 23.49 44.80
C GLN A 73 -23.70 22.00 45.05
N VAL A 74 -23.45 21.15 44.03
CA VAL A 74 -23.54 19.70 44.19
C VAL A 74 -22.46 19.20 45.14
N ASN A 75 -21.24 19.68 44.99
CA ASN A 75 -20.10 19.30 45.82
C ASN A 75 -20.21 19.83 47.27
N GLU A 76 -21.01 20.88 47.52
CA GLU A 76 -21.40 21.34 48.85
C GLU A 76 -22.53 20.52 49.47
N GLY A 77 -23.25 19.71 48.68
CA GLY A 77 -24.24 18.72 49.15
C GLY A 77 -25.68 18.99 48.69
N THR A 78 -25.88 19.89 47.71
CA THR A 78 -27.18 20.04 47.06
C THR A 78 -27.35 19.02 45.96
N ASP A 79 -28.17 18.02 46.14
CA ASP A 79 -28.28 16.88 45.19
C ASP A 79 -29.11 17.16 43.92
N TYR A 80 -29.87 18.23 43.96
CA TYR A 80 -30.78 18.67 42.88
C TYR A 80 -31.76 17.59 42.38
N GLN A 81 -32.18 16.69 43.22
CA GLN A 81 -33.20 15.70 42.87
C GLN A 81 -34.45 16.37 42.29
N TRP A 82 -34.93 15.87 41.12
CA TRP A 82 -36.10 16.42 40.43
C TRP A 82 -35.91 17.85 39.87
N LYS A 83 -34.64 18.29 39.72
CA LYS A 83 -34.31 19.56 39.10
C LYS A 83 -33.69 19.34 37.73
N HIS A 84 -33.91 20.31 36.83
CA HIS A 84 -33.50 20.22 35.45
C HIS A 84 -32.62 21.40 35.05
N PHE A 85 -31.58 21.08 34.27
CA PHE A 85 -30.60 22.02 33.75
C PHE A 85 -30.47 21.86 32.22
N ARG A 86 -30.28 23.00 31.52
CA ARG A 86 -30.08 23.00 30.07
C ARG A 86 -28.93 23.92 29.68
N LEU A 87 -27.98 23.42 28.88
CA LEU A 87 -27.01 24.28 28.17
C LEU A 87 -27.73 25.05 27.08
N VAL A 88 -27.33 26.29 26.83
CA VAL A 88 -27.85 27.17 25.79
C VAL A 88 -26.74 27.77 24.91
N SER A 89 -25.49 27.42 25.16
CA SER A 89 -24.29 27.80 24.41
C SER A 89 -23.21 26.76 24.54
N ASP A 90 -22.31 26.75 23.59
CA ASP A 90 -21.05 26.01 23.71
C ASP A 90 -20.17 26.65 24.78
N LEU A 91 -19.45 25.82 25.55
CA LEU A 91 -18.62 26.28 26.65
C LEU A 91 -17.15 25.92 26.42
N ASP A 92 -16.25 26.85 26.81
CA ASP A 92 -14.82 26.61 26.85
C ASP A 92 -14.34 26.56 28.32
N LEU A 93 -13.82 25.37 28.73
CA LEU A 93 -13.24 25.14 30.05
C LEU A 93 -11.71 25.10 30.01
N SER A 94 -11.10 25.59 28.94
CA SER A 94 -9.64 25.72 28.82
C SER A 94 -9.19 26.92 29.66
N GLY A 95 -8.48 26.71 30.69
CA GLY A 95 -8.01 27.81 31.56
C GLY A 95 -7.66 27.28 32.94
N GLU A 96 -8.64 26.72 33.59
CA GLU A 96 -8.49 26.17 34.93
C GLU A 96 -8.85 24.68 34.97
N GLU A 97 -8.38 24.00 36.02
CA GLU A 97 -8.66 22.56 36.21
C GLU A 97 -10.13 22.39 36.65
N TRP A 98 -10.83 21.53 35.89
CA TRP A 98 -12.24 21.27 36.13
C TRP A 98 -12.45 20.40 37.37
N THR A 99 -13.36 20.84 38.24
CA THR A 99 -13.87 20.02 39.35
C THR A 99 -15.17 19.32 38.90
N PRO A 100 -15.23 17.98 38.87
CA PRO A 100 -16.42 17.24 38.44
C PRO A 100 -17.69 17.65 39.18
N ILE A 101 -18.83 17.68 38.48
CA ILE A 101 -20.15 17.88 39.07
C ILE A 101 -20.52 16.64 39.86
N GLY A 102 -20.47 16.69 41.17
CA GLY A 102 -20.65 15.56 42.09
C GLY A 102 -19.36 14.83 42.42
N THR A 103 -19.22 14.42 43.66
CA THR A 103 -18.10 13.62 44.15
C THR A 103 -18.66 12.41 44.92
N HIS A 104 -17.79 11.46 45.30
CA HIS A 104 -18.21 10.27 46.02
C HIS A 104 -19.03 10.64 47.27
N GLY A 105 -20.27 10.16 47.35
CA GLY A 105 -21.22 10.45 48.43
C GLY A 105 -21.96 11.77 48.31
N LYS A 106 -21.69 12.58 47.28
CA LYS A 106 -22.37 13.82 46.95
C LYS A 106 -22.74 13.81 45.48
N SER A 107 -23.69 12.96 45.13
CA SER A 107 -24.05 12.66 43.76
C SER A 107 -24.97 13.71 43.16
N PHE A 108 -24.78 14.00 41.86
CA PHE A 108 -25.78 14.74 41.10
C PHE A 108 -26.98 13.85 40.79
N ARG A 109 -28.20 14.32 41.17
CA ARG A 109 -29.47 13.55 40.99
C ARG A 109 -30.49 14.25 40.12
N GLY A 110 -30.12 15.35 39.48
CA GLY A 110 -30.96 16.09 38.53
C GLY A 110 -30.90 15.59 37.11
N GLY A 111 -31.65 16.22 36.25
CA GLY A 111 -31.61 16.06 34.81
C GLY A 111 -30.74 17.13 34.15
N PHE A 112 -29.76 16.69 33.35
CA PHE A 112 -28.91 17.61 32.60
C PHE A 112 -29.12 17.36 31.08
N ASN A 113 -29.51 18.42 30.37
CA ASN A 113 -29.64 18.42 28.91
C ASN A 113 -28.62 19.36 28.27
N GLY A 114 -27.63 18.82 27.57
CA GLY A 114 -26.67 19.62 26.82
C GLY A 114 -27.23 20.30 25.58
N ASP A 115 -28.45 19.92 25.15
CA ASP A 115 -29.19 20.50 24.00
C ASP A 115 -28.37 20.54 22.69
N GLY A 116 -27.40 19.61 22.55
CA GLY A 116 -26.49 19.49 21.41
C GLY A 116 -25.25 20.36 21.50
N HIS A 117 -25.07 21.11 22.61
CA HIS A 117 -23.91 21.97 22.80
C HIS A 117 -22.64 21.20 23.18
N THR A 118 -21.50 21.82 22.91
CA THR A 118 -20.16 21.28 23.14
C THR A 118 -19.46 21.96 24.31
N ILE A 119 -18.81 21.16 25.15
CA ILE A 119 -17.89 21.61 26.20
C ILE A 119 -16.46 21.24 25.75
N THR A 120 -15.63 22.27 25.60
CA THR A 120 -14.28 22.12 25.02
C THR A 120 -13.19 22.38 26.07
N GLY A 121 -12.02 21.72 25.93
CA GLY A 121 -10.80 22.09 26.65
C GLY A 121 -10.72 21.68 28.10
N MET A 122 -11.70 20.93 28.64
CA MET A 122 -11.73 20.50 30.04
C MET A 122 -10.47 19.72 30.43
N THR A 123 -9.85 20.12 31.55
CA THR A 123 -8.66 19.45 32.10
C THR A 123 -8.92 18.93 33.50
N ILE A 124 -8.62 17.62 33.74
CA ILE A 124 -8.67 17.00 35.07
C ILE A 124 -7.44 16.08 35.20
N THR A 125 -6.47 16.44 36.07
CA THR A 125 -5.16 15.76 36.13
C THR A 125 -4.90 14.94 37.39
N GLY A 126 -5.86 14.86 38.30
CA GLY A 126 -5.73 14.20 39.60
C GLY A 126 -5.67 12.68 39.55
N LYS A 127 -4.49 12.05 39.35
CA LYS A 127 -4.30 10.57 39.27
C LYS A 127 -4.79 9.79 40.50
N GLU A 128 -4.98 10.41 41.64
CA GLU A 128 -5.51 9.76 42.83
C GLU A 128 -7.03 9.93 42.97
N ASN A 129 -7.65 10.76 42.14
CA ASN A 129 -9.08 11.03 42.17
C ASN A 129 -9.86 9.88 41.54
N SER A 130 -10.99 9.56 42.14
CA SER A 130 -11.98 8.63 41.57
C SER A 130 -13.28 9.41 41.28
N TYR A 131 -14.09 8.85 40.38
CA TYR A 131 -15.32 9.51 39.90
C TYR A 131 -14.99 10.79 39.12
N VAL A 132 -14.34 10.60 37.95
CA VAL A 132 -13.75 11.70 37.18
C VAL A 132 -14.40 11.82 35.79
N GLY A 133 -14.83 13.04 35.48
CA GLY A 133 -15.44 13.41 34.20
C GLY A 133 -16.08 14.79 34.25
N LEU A 134 -16.89 15.15 33.27
CA LEU A 134 -17.75 16.37 33.40
C LEU A 134 -18.60 16.25 34.66
N PHE A 135 -19.21 15.08 34.86
CA PHE A 135 -19.85 14.67 36.10
C PHE A 135 -18.97 13.63 36.81
N GLY A 136 -18.86 13.72 38.14
CA GLY A 136 -18.14 12.75 38.93
C GLY A 136 -19.01 11.55 39.29
N GLU A 137 -19.98 11.72 40.16
CA GLU A 137 -20.94 10.68 40.56
C GLU A 137 -22.37 11.15 40.23
N CYS A 138 -23.04 10.41 39.36
CA CYS A 138 -24.46 10.61 39.05
C CYS A 138 -25.20 9.34 39.42
N TYR A 139 -25.79 9.29 40.58
CA TYR A 139 -26.36 8.04 41.08
C TYR A 139 -27.81 8.25 41.57
N ASN A 140 -28.71 7.35 41.23
CA ASN A 140 -30.04 7.34 41.72
C ASN A 140 -30.55 5.90 41.95
N PHE A 141 -30.84 5.55 43.22
CA PHE A 141 -31.42 4.24 43.56
C PHE A 141 -32.90 4.12 43.21
N THR A 142 -33.59 5.22 42.91
CA THR A 142 -35.04 5.25 42.68
C THR A 142 -35.30 5.79 41.29
N ALA A 143 -35.17 4.97 40.28
CA ALA A 143 -35.41 5.22 38.86
C ALA A 143 -36.16 6.54 38.46
N ASP A 144 -35.78 7.16 37.41
CA ASP A 144 -36.43 8.08 36.43
C ASP A 144 -36.06 9.59 36.47
N SER A 145 -35.41 10.15 37.48
CA SER A 145 -35.16 11.60 37.50
C SER A 145 -33.73 12.03 37.14
N SER A 146 -32.74 11.15 37.26
CA SER A 146 -31.35 11.50 36.95
C SER A 146 -30.96 11.07 35.53
N TYR A 147 -30.62 12.03 34.70
CA TYR A 147 -30.12 11.77 33.36
C TYR A 147 -29.11 12.81 32.90
N ILE A 148 -28.22 12.39 31.97
CA ILE A 148 -27.33 13.28 31.21
C ILE A 148 -27.59 12.99 29.74
N LYS A 149 -27.96 13.98 28.96
CA LYS A 149 -28.22 13.81 27.55
C LYS A 149 -27.72 14.94 26.68
N SER A 150 -27.44 14.59 25.41
CA SER A 150 -27.18 15.51 24.32
C SER A 150 -26.07 16.53 24.62
N VAL A 151 -24.96 16.11 25.23
CA VAL A 151 -23.76 16.93 25.46
C VAL A 151 -22.54 16.29 24.80
N THR A 152 -21.71 17.13 24.17
CA THR A 152 -20.40 16.75 23.63
C THR A 152 -19.29 17.27 24.56
N VAL A 153 -18.34 16.39 24.92
CA VAL A 153 -17.06 16.79 25.55
C VAL A 153 -15.97 16.61 24.52
N LYS A 154 -15.25 17.69 24.20
CA LYS A 154 -14.27 17.73 23.13
C LYS A 154 -12.92 18.29 23.58
N ARG A 155 -11.82 17.68 23.10
CA ARG A 155 -10.43 18.07 23.37
C ARG A 155 -10.10 18.20 24.84
N ALA A 156 -10.68 17.35 25.67
CA ALA A 156 -10.40 17.28 27.09
C ALA A 156 -9.19 16.39 27.39
N ASN A 157 -8.46 16.72 28.47
CA ASN A 157 -7.40 15.89 29.03
C ASN A 157 -7.83 15.43 30.45
N ILE A 158 -8.17 14.14 30.55
CA ILE A 158 -8.83 13.59 31.73
C ILE A 158 -8.02 12.42 32.29
N SER A 159 -7.62 12.54 33.57
CA SER A 159 -6.93 11.43 34.24
C SER A 159 -7.42 11.23 35.68
N GLY A 160 -7.46 9.96 36.09
CA GLY A 160 -7.90 9.59 37.43
C GLY A 160 -7.45 8.20 37.90
N LYS A 161 -7.88 7.83 39.11
CA LYS A 161 -7.58 6.49 39.67
C LYS A 161 -8.58 5.44 39.25
N SER A 162 -9.87 5.73 39.45
CA SER A 162 -10.97 4.80 39.17
C SER A 162 -12.20 5.55 38.71
N PHE A 163 -12.99 4.90 37.85
CA PHE A 163 -14.25 5.44 37.37
C PHE A 163 -14.02 6.76 36.63
N VAL A 164 -13.38 6.67 35.47
CA VAL A 164 -13.03 7.83 34.65
C VAL A 164 -13.75 7.75 33.29
N GLY A 165 -14.45 8.83 32.93
CA GLY A 165 -15.07 8.95 31.60
C GLY A 165 -15.19 10.43 31.20
N ALA A 166 -15.32 10.73 29.93
CA ALA A 166 -15.46 12.13 29.50
C ALA A 166 -16.74 12.77 30.03
N ILE A 167 -17.85 12.02 30.03
CA ILE A 167 -19.17 12.51 30.48
C ILE A 167 -19.35 12.26 31.95
N ALA A 168 -19.12 11.04 32.43
CA ALA A 168 -19.30 10.72 33.84
C ALA A 168 -18.27 9.73 34.36
N GLY A 169 -17.82 9.94 35.59
CA GLY A 169 -17.06 8.93 36.33
C GLY A 169 -17.93 7.72 36.65
N GLU A 170 -19.03 7.91 37.38
CA GLU A 170 -20.10 6.92 37.52
C GLU A 170 -21.43 7.54 37.09
N GLY A 171 -22.09 6.95 36.12
CA GLY A 171 -23.26 7.45 35.45
C GLY A 171 -24.49 6.55 35.63
N ALA A 172 -25.69 7.17 35.74
CA ALA A 172 -26.96 6.45 35.77
C ALA A 172 -27.55 6.27 34.35
N ASN A 173 -28.21 7.31 33.82
CA ASN A 173 -28.80 7.28 32.49
C ASN A 173 -28.11 8.30 31.58
N ILE A 174 -27.41 7.83 30.57
CA ILE A 174 -26.64 8.67 29.63
C ILE A 174 -27.16 8.40 28.21
N SER A 175 -27.57 9.48 27.52
CA SER A 175 -28.05 9.31 26.13
C SER A 175 -27.56 10.41 25.20
N ASP A 176 -27.28 10.06 23.96
CA ASP A 176 -26.88 11.00 22.93
C ASP A 176 -25.69 11.88 23.32
N CYS A 177 -24.72 11.32 24.09
CA CYS A 177 -23.55 12.04 24.57
C CYS A 177 -22.30 11.61 23.82
N TYR A 178 -21.43 12.58 23.50
CA TYR A 178 -20.30 12.34 22.62
C TYR A 178 -18.97 12.72 23.28
N SER A 179 -18.00 11.80 23.17
CA SER A 179 -16.62 11.99 23.63
C SER A 179 -15.72 12.09 22.38
N ILE A 180 -15.20 13.29 22.12
CA ILE A 180 -14.56 13.61 20.84
C ILE A 180 -13.15 14.16 21.04
N GLU A 181 -12.16 13.55 20.40
CA GLU A 181 -10.76 14.02 20.43
C GLU A 181 -10.19 14.20 21.86
N ASN A 182 -10.70 13.47 22.86
CA ASN A 182 -10.20 13.54 24.23
C ASN A 182 -9.04 12.55 24.44
N THR A 183 -8.20 12.85 25.45
CA THR A 183 -7.22 11.91 26.00
C THR A 183 -7.71 11.50 27.39
N ILE A 184 -8.04 10.21 27.58
CA ILE A 184 -8.67 9.73 28.82
C ILE A 184 -7.84 8.57 29.39
N TYR A 185 -7.45 8.70 30.67
CA TYR A 185 -6.64 7.71 31.37
C TYR A 185 -7.18 7.37 32.77
N ALA A 186 -7.16 6.09 33.13
CA ALA A 186 -7.36 5.69 34.52
C ALA A 186 -6.44 4.51 34.93
N ILE A 187 -6.12 4.45 36.21
CA ILE A 187 -5.43 3.28 36.79
C ILE A 187 -6.35 2.05 36.76
N ARG A 188 -7.66 2.21 37.02
CA ARG A 188 -8.56 1.06 37.13
C ARG A 188 -9.62 0.99 36.04
N GLN A 189 -10.73 1.68 36.16
CA GLN A 189 -11.85 1.62 35.24
C GLN A 189 -11.95 2.93 34.42
N VAL A 190 -11.92 2.81 33.13
CA VAL A 190 -11.99 3.94 32.21
C VAL A 190 -12.90 3.64 31.03
N GLY A 191 -13.75 4.59 30.68
CA GLY A 191 -14.56 4.56 29.47
C GLY A 191 -14.46 5.86 28.69
N GLY A 192 -14.67 5.81 27.40
CA GLY A 192 -14.70 7.00 26.55
C GLY A 192 -15.82 7.95 26.96
N VAL A 193 -16.96 7.40 27.39
CA VAL A 193 -18.14 8.14 27.85
C VAL A 193 -18.28 8.04 29.37
N CYS A 194 -18.24 6.83 29.93
CA CYS A 194 -18.50 6.60 31.36
C CYS A 194 -17.52 5.56 31.93
N GLY A 195 -16.95 5.88 33.13
CA GLY A 195 -16.04 4.94 33.83
C GLY A 195 -16.76 3.72 34.38
N SER A 196 -17.89 3.94 35.08
CA SER A 196 -18.74 2.90 35.65
C SER A 196 -20.21 3.24 35.40
N LEU A 197 -21.01 2.25 35.05
CA LEU A 197 -22.41 2.42 34.71
C LEU A 197 -23.32 1.74 35.73
N THR A 198 -24.29 2.48 36.25
CA THR A 198 -25.33 1.98 37.19
C THR A 198 -26.72 1.86 36.56
N GLY A 199 -26.98 2.52 35.41
CA GLY A 199 -28.25 2.55 34.67
C GLY A 199 -28.08 2.14 33.18
N SER A 200 -28.42 3.01 32.26
CA SER A 200 -28.39 2.72 30.84
C SER A 200 -27.61 3.76 30.04
N ILE A 201 -26.97 3.30 28.96
CA ILE A 201 -26.32 4.18 27.95
C ILE A 201 -26.95 3.91 26.58
N SER A 202 -27.32 4.96 25.85
CA SER A 202 -27.85 4.84 24.50
C SER A 202 -27.42 5.97 23.57
N GLY A 203 -27.20 5.70 22.29
CA GLY A 203 -26.90 6.70 21.27
C GLY A 203 -25.59 7.45 21.49
N CYS A 204 -24.64 6.87 22.26
CA CYS A 204 -23.39 7.53 22.62
C CYS A 204 -22.25 7.17 21.64
N TYR A 205 -21.33 8.14 21.49
CA TYR A 205 -20.21 8.04 20.56
C TYR A 205 -18.88 8.38 21.23
N ASN A 206 -17.84 7.64 20.85
CA ASN A 206 -16.45 7.92 21.25
C ASN A 206 -15.49 7.90 20.05
N SER A 207 -14.77 9.00 19.86
CA SER A 207 -13.60 9.08 18.99
C SER A 207 -12.29 9.38 19.74
N SER A 208 -12.36 9.40 21.06
CA SER A 208 -11.26 9.74 21.96
C SER A 208 -10.30 8.55 22.15
N SER A 209 -9.05 8.86 22.53
CA SER A 209 -8.09 7.86 22.99
C SER A 209 -8.36 7.50 24.45
N VAL A 210 -8.61 6.23 24.73
CA VAL A 210 -8.92 5.69 26.06
C VAL A 210 -7.82 4.72 26.48
N SER A 211 -7.22 4.96 27.65
CA SER A 211 -6.16 4.08 28.16
C SER A 211 -6.28 3.80 29.64
N GLY A 212 -5.96 2.58 30.04
CA GLY A 212 -6.03 2.18 31.43
C GLY A 212 -5.13 0.99 31.78
N ASN A 213 -5.13 0.59 33.05
CA ASN A 213 -4.36 -0.58 33.47
C ASN A 213 -5.24 -1.83 33.63
N TYR A 214 -6.45 -1.71 34.19
CA TYR A 214 -7.28 -2.86 34.54
C TYR A 214 -8.50 -3.07 33.63
N ALA A 215 -9.35 -2.06 33.44
CA ALA A 215 -10.52 -2.19 32.59
C ALA A 215 -10.74 -0.91 31.78
N ALA A 216 -10.75 -1.07 30.46
CA ALA A 216 -10.96 0.04 29.53
C ALA A 216 -12.00 -0.31 28.46
N GLY A 217 -12.95 0.58 28.22
CA GLY A 217 -13.93 0.46 27.15
C GLY A 217 -14.08 1.73 26.32
N GLY A 218 -14.37 1.58 25.04
CA GLY A 218 -14.58 2.74 24.19
C GLY A 218 -15.79 3.59 24.62
N ILE A 219 -16.80 2.97 25.21
CA ILE A 219 -17.99 3.63 25.75
C ILE A 219 -17.97 3.59 27.27
N MET A 220 -17.92 2.41 27.89
CA MET A 220 -17.90 2.29 29.34
C MET A 220 -16.78 1.39 29.83
N GLY A 221 -16.12 1.74 30.94
CA GLY A 221 -15.07 0.96 31.56
C GLY A 221 -15.61 -0.35 32.15
N THR A 222 -16.63 -0.26 32.99
CA THR A 222 -17.26 -1.42 33.65
C THR A 222 -18.73 -1.14 34.00
N ALA A 223 -19.47 -2.19 34.24
CA ALA A 223 -20.76 -2.11 34.90
C ALA A 223 -20.57 -2.04 36.43
N SER A 224 -21.38 -1.23 37.10
CA SER A 224 -21.31 -1.13 38.57
C SER A 224 -21.81 -2.41 39.26
N TYR A 225 -21.11 -2.82 40.31
CA TYR A 225 -21.47 -3.99 41.11
C TYR A 225 -22.81 -3.88 41.84
N ASN A 226 -23.23 -2.66 42.13
CA ASN A 226 -24.48 -2.34 42.82
C ASN A 226 -25.64 -2.03 41.87
N GLY A 227 -25.42 -2.12 40.57
CA GLY A 227 -26.44 -1.85 39.54
C GLY A 227 -27.51 -2.94 39.48
N THR A 228 -28.74 -2.56 39.21
CA THR A 228 -29.89 -3.46 39.02
C THR A 228 -29.87 -4.13 37.63
N GLY A 229 -28.84 -3.89 36.85
CA GLY A 229 -28.74 -4.20 35.43
C GLY A 229 -29.16 -2.99 34.59
N GLY A 230 -28.81 -3.00 33.28
CA GLY A 230 -29.13 -1.90 32.36
C GLY A 230 -28.96 -2.26 30.91
N VAL A 231 -29.09 -1.28 30.05
CA VAL A 231 -28.97 -1.46 28.59
C VAL A 231 -27.87 -0.55 28.05
N VAL A 232 -26.98 -1.13 27.23
CA VAL A 232 -26.02 -0.39 26.39
C VAL A 232 -26.41 -0.62 24.95
N GLN A 233 -26.92 0.41 24.28
CA GLN A 233 -27.44 0.24 22.91
C GLN A 233 -27.15 1.44 22.01
N TYR A 234 -27.08 1.15 20.71
CA TYR A 234 -26.81 2.19 19.71
C TYR A 234 -25.58 3.03 20.02
N CYS A 235 -24.52 2.38 20.54
CA CYS A 235 -23.27 3.04 20.88
C CYS A 235 -22.20 2.73 19.84
N TYR A 236 -21.36 3.73 19.56
CA TYR A 236 -20.38 3.65 18.52
C TYR A 236 -19.00 4.11 19.00
N ASN A 237 -18.00 3.27 18.86
CA ASN A 237 -16.60 3.61 19.14
C ASN A 237 -15.75 3.56 17.86
N ILE A 238 -15.01 4.63 17.62
CA ILE A 238 -13.93 4.69 16.61
C ILE A 238 -12.57 5.03 17.24
N GLY A 239 -12.56 5.38 18.53
CA GLY A 239 -11.36 5.68 19.28
C GLY A 239 -10.51 4.45 19.57
N ALA A 240 -9.21 4.64 19.72
CA ALA A 240 -8.32 3.60 20.20
C ALA A 240 -8.51 3.35 21.70
N VAL A 241 -8.56 2.07 22.11
CA VAL A 241 -8.71 1.67 23.51
C VAL A 241 -7.57 0.73 23.90
N THR A 242 -6.87 1.04 24.99
CA THR A 242 -5.67 0.31 25.40
C THR A 242 -5.68 -0.07 26.88
N VAL A 243 -5.23 -1.29 27.21
CA VAL A 243 -4.95 -1.74 28.57
C VAL A 243 -3.53 -2.26 28.68
N SER A 244 -2.81 -1.85 29.74
CA SER A 244 -1.39 -2.18 29.94
C SER A 244 -1.14 -3.46 30.71
N LEU A 245 -2.01 -3.86 31.65
CA LEU A 245 -1.81 -5.07 32.44
C LEU A 245 -2.22 -6.34 31.69
N GLN A 246 -1.49 -7.44 31.94
CA GLN A 246 -1.70 -8.72 31.25
C GLN A 246 -3.10 -9.33 31.55
N ASP A 247 -3.63 -9.13 32.73
CA ASP A 247 -4.97 -9.59 33.12
C ASP A 247 -6.04 -8.51 33.02
N GLY A 248 -5.71 -7.39 32.36
CA GLY A 248 -6.63 -6.30 32.14
C GLY A 248 -7.67 -6.62 31.08
N SER A 249 -8.88 -6.08 31.23
CA SER A 249 -10.00 -6.29 30.30
C SER A 249 -10.20 -5.08 29.42
N VAL A 250 -10.18 -5.25 28.11
CA VAL A 250 -10.32 -4.14 27.15
C VAL A 250 -11.31 -4.49 26.04
N GLY A 251 -12.23 -3.58 25.75
CA GLY A 251 -13.22 -3.76 24.68
C GLY A 251 -13.63 -2.47 24.00
N GLY A 252 -14.12 -2.59 22.78
CA GLY A 252 -14.53 -1.45 21.97
C GLY A 252 -15.75 -0.72 22.53
N ILE A 253 -16.63 -1.41 23.22
CA ILE A 253 -17.80 -0.84 23.88
C ILE A 253 -17.61 -0.89 25.42
N THR A 254 -17.27 -2.05 25.97
CA THR A 254 -17.07 -2.20 27.41
C THR A 254 -15.78 -2.94 27.74
N GLY A 255 -15.05 -2.49 28.76
CA GLY A 255 -13.89 -3.20 29.29
C GLY A 255 -14.30 -4.51 29.97
N ALA A 256 -15.16 -4.42 30.94
CA ALA A 256 -15.72 -5.60 31.65
C ALA A 256 -17.22 -5.43 31.85
N SER A 257 -17.99 -6.42 31.49
CA SER A 257 -19.42 -6.47 31.72
C SER A 257 -19.69 -7.45 32.87
N ALA A 258 -19.99 -6.91 34.06
CA ALA A 258 -20.52 -7.65 35.17
C ALA A 258 -22.00 -7.31 35.35
N ASN A 259 -22.82 -8.24 35.91
CA ASN A 259 -24.17 -7.94 36.37
C ASN A 259 -25.26 -7.55 35.36
N ARG A 260 -25.80 -8.50 34.60
CA ARG A 260 -27.11 -8.38 33.89
C ARG A 260 -27.26 -7.19 32.94
N TYR A 261 -26.18 -6.79 32.24
CA TYR A 261 -26.27 -5.77 31.21
C TYR A 261 -26.60 -6.38 29.85
N ASN A 262 -27.51 -5.73 29.14
CA ASN A 262 -27.80 -6.03 27.74
C ASN A 262 -27.04 -5.05 26.83
N ILE A 263 -26.14 -5.59 26.02
CA ILE A 263 -25.38 -4.81 25.01
C ILE A 263 -25.94 -5.15 23.64
N SER A 264 -26.48 -4.18 22.93
CA SER A 264 -27.11 -4.44 21.63
C SER A 264 -26.96 -3.28 20.65
N ASN A 265 -26.98 -3.62 19.35
CA ASN A 265 -26.93 -2.64 18.27
C ASN A 265 -25.74 -1.66 18.43
N CYS A 266 -24.58 -2.17 18.85
CA CYS A 266 -23.37 -1.38 19.04
C CYS A 266 -22.32 -1.71 17.98
N LEU A 267 -21.49 -0.73 17.64
CA LEU A 267 -20.44 -0.84 16.65
C LEU A 267 -19.09 -0.40 17.20
N ASN A 268 -18.05 -1.18 16.94
CA ASN A 268 -16.66 -0.76 17.16
C ASN A 268 -15.86 -0.78 15.85
N CYS A 269 -15.39 0.38 15.41
CA CYS A 269 -14.42 0.55 14.33
C CYS A 269 -13.02 1.00 14.84
N GLY A 270 -12.84 1.11 16.17
CA GLY A 270 -11.57 1.47 16.79
C GLY A 270 -10.65 0.27 17.00
N LYS A 271 -9.35 0.50 17.07
CA LYS A 271 -8.36 -0.52 17.45
C LYS A 271 -8.36 -0.75 18.94
N ILE A 272 -8.43 -2.02 19.36
CA ILE A 272 -8.40 -2.44 20.76
C ILE A 272 -7.06 -3.13 21.02
N THR A 273 -6.35 -2.70 22.06
CA THR A 273 -5.01 -3.21 22.37
C THR A 273 -4.91 -3.63 23.83
N GLY A 274 -4.44 -4.84 24.09
CA GLY A 274 -4.18 -5.39 25.41
C GLY A 274 -3.24 -6.59 25.34
N ASN A 275 -2.64 -6.96 26.48
CA ASN A 275 -1.59 -7.99 26.56
C ASN A 275 -2.09 -9.38 27.03
N GLY A 276 -3.41 -9.55 27.18
CA GLY A 276 -4.00 -10.79 27.74
C GLY A 276 -5.14 -11.34 26.90
N LYS A 277 -5.82 -12.34 27.47
CA LYS A 277 -6.99 -13.00 26.85
C LYS A 277 -8.26 -12.15 26.86
N ASN A 278 -8.31 -11.12 27.69
CA ASN A 278 -9.50 -10.30 27.90
C ASN A 278 -9.53 -9.08 26.92
N VAL A 279 -9.27 -9.34 25.65
CA VAL A 279 -9.22 -8.33 24.57
C VAL A 279 -10.30 -8.65 23.55
N GLY A 280 -11.30 -7.77 23.42
CA GLY A 280 -12.41 -7.99 22.49
C GLY A 280 -12.85 -6.74 21.73
N GLY A 281 -13.27 -6.91 20.50
CA GLY A 281 -13.78 -5.84 19.66
C GLY A 281 -15.01 -5.13 20.25
N ILE A 282 -15.83 -5.82 21.03
CA ILE A 282 -17.00 -5.25 21.73
C ILE A 282 -16.79 -5.27 23.23
N ALA A 283 -16.45 -6.41 23.82
CA ALA A 283 -16.28 -6.57 25.27
C ALA A 283 -14.97 -7.26 25.60
N GLY A 284 -14.21 -6.76 26.58
CA GLY A 284 -12.99 -7.42 27.04
C GLY A 284 -13.30 -8.71 27.79
N SER A 285 -14.22 -8.66 28.75
CA SER A 285 -14.71 -9.85 29.43
C SER A 285 -16.19 -9.75 29.75
N THR A 286 -16.88 -10.90 29.79
CA THR A 286 -18.28 -11.02 30.21
C THR A 286 -18.35 -12.09 31.29
N ASP A 287 -19.04 -11.80 32.41
CA ASP A 287 -19.25 -12.78 33.45
C ASP A 287 -20.42 -13.70 33.07
N SER A 288 -20.12 -14.97 32.80
CA SER A 288 -21.09 -15.98 32.41
C SER A 288 -22.04 -16.38 33.57
N SER A 289 -21.74 -16.02 34.80
CA SER A 289 -22.59 -16.31 35.96
C SER A 289 -23.86 -15.44 36.03
N TYR A 290 -23.88 -14.34 35.31
CA TYR A 290 -25.02 -13.43 35.17
C TYR A 290 -25.42 -13.36 33.69
N MET A 291 -26.69 -13.63 33.35
CA MET A 291 -27.15 -13.64 31.95
C MET A 291 -26.97 -12.27 31.29
N ASN A 292 -25.76 -11.99 30.80
CA ASN A 292 -25.48 -10.84 29.96
C ASN A 292 -25.89 -11.21 28.53
N PHE A 293 -26.70 -10.38 27.91
CA PHE A 293 -27.07 -10.55 26.53
C PHE A 293 -26.27 -9.59 25.64
N ILE A 294 -25.49 -10.14 24.72
CA ILE A 294 -24.88 -9.36 23.65
C ILE A 294 -25.53 -9.77 22.33
N GLY A 295 -26.09 -8.81 21.60
CA GLY A 295 -26.77 -9.11 20.33
C GLY A 295 -26.68 -7.96 19.34
N ASN A 296 -26.66 -8.28 18.03
CA ASN A 296 -26.54 -7.31 16.95
C ASN A 296 -25.39 -6.32 17.15
N CYS A 297 -24.25 -6.80 17.66
CA CYS A 297 -23.04 -5.98 17.84
C CYS A 297 -22.00 -6.36 16.80
N TYR A 298 -21.36 -5.35 16.23
CA TYR A 298 -20.41 -5.51 15.14
C TYR A 298 -19.07 -4.88 15.49
N TYR A 299 -17.98 -5.47 15.02
CA TYR A 299 -16.65 -4.90 15.20
C TYR A 299 -15.82 -5.03 13.94
N ASN A 300 -14.84 -4.14 13.78
CA ASN A 300 -13.88 -4.20 12.68
C ASN A 300 -12.89 -5.35 12.92
N SER A 301 -13.04 -6.42 12.13
CA SER A 301 -12.21 -7.63 12.21
C SER A 301 -10.81 -7.45 11.65
N ASP A 302 -10.57 -6.40 10.86
CA ASP A 302 -9.22 -6.11 10.37
C ASP A 302 -8.33 -5.47 11.44
N LEU A 303 -8.95 -4.91 12.48
CA LEU A 303 -8.27 -4.26 13.59
C LEU A 303 -8.30 -5.08 14.89
N ASN A 304 -9.20 -6.07 14.99
CA ASN A 304 -9.49 -6.77 16.26
C ASN A 304 -9.75 -8.25 15.99
N ASN A 305 -9.04 -9.14 16.68
CA ASN A 305 -9.06 -10.60 16.42
C ASN A 305 -10.28 -11.34 17.01
N ALA A 306 -10.94 -10.78 18.02
CA ALA A 306 -12.09 -11.39 18.69
C ALA A 306 -13.14 -10.34 19.03
N GLY A 307 -14.41 -10.72 19.03
CA GLY A 307 -15.52 -9.84 19.41
C GLY A 307 -15.62 -9.69 20.94
N VAL A 308 -15.40 -10.76 21.67
CA VAL A 308 -15.33 -10.84 23.14
C VAL A 308 -14.01 -11.52 23.52
N GLY A 309 -13.27 -10.95 24.46
CA GLY A 309 -11.99 -11.54 24.91
C GLY A 309 -12.21 -12.80 25.76
N GLU A 310 -12.96 -12.69 26.88
CA GLU A 310 -13.34 -13.83 27.71
C GLU A 310 -14.86 -13.88 27.88
N GLY A 311 -15.48 -14.99 27.49
CA GLY A 311 -16.92 -15.23 27.59
C GLY A 311 -17.51 -15.75 26.27
N GLU A 312 -18.85 -15.71 26.13
CA GLU A 312 -19.54 -16.16 24.91
C GLU A 312 -19.46 -15.11 23.77
N ASN A 313 -19.19 -15.59 22.54
CA ASN A 313 -18.88 -14.74 21.38
C ASN A 313 -19.82 -14.88 20.17
N ASP A 314 -20.77 -15.83 20.20
CA ASP A 314 -21.56 -16.26 19.03
C ASP A 314 -22.52 -15.20 18.49
N LYS A 315 -22.69 -14.06 19.19
CA LYS A 315 -23.62 -12.98 18.79
C LYS A 315 -22.92 -11.66 18.53
N VAL A 316 -21.61 -11.69 18.51
CA VAL A 316 -20.77 -10.53 18.13
C VAL A 316 -20.14 -10.81 16.77
N ILE A 317 -20.52 -10.03 15.78
CA ILE A 317 -20.28 -10.35 14.38
C ILE A 317 -19.09 -9.54 13.84
N PRO A 318 -18.06 -10.21 13.30
CA PRO A 318 -16.94 -9.53 12.65
C PRO A 318 -17.38 -8.97 11.30
N LEU A 319 -16.99 -7.73 11.00
CA LEU A 319 -17.09 -7.11 9.68
C LEU A 319 -15.75 -6.52 9.29
N THR A 320 -15.38 -6.68 8.03
CA THR A 320 -14.19 -6.04 7.47
C THR A 320 -14.38 -4.54 7.34
N THR A 321 -13.27 -3.79 7.25
CA THR A 321 -13.30 -2.34 6.96
C THR A 321 -14.16 -2.03 5.73
N SER A 322 -14.03 -2.83 4.69
CA SER A 322 -14.82 -2.70 3.46
C SER A 322 -16.32 -2.85 3.69
N GLN A 323 -16.73 -3.86 4.44
CA GLN A 323 -18.15 -4.07 4.78
C GLN A 323 -18.70 -2.95 5.66
N LEU A 324 -17.87 -2.41 6.57
CA LEU A 324 -18.22 -1.29 7.42
C LEU A 324 -18.33 0.06 6.67
N CYS A 325 -17.80 0.15 5.45
CA CYS A 325 -17.98 1.29 4.54
C CYS A 325 -19.17 1.07 3.57
N GLY A 326 -20.03 0.10 3.80
CA GLY A 326 -21.15 -0.28 2.93
C GLY A 326 -22.54 -0.08 3.55
N ALA A 327 -23.42 -0.96 3.16
CA ALA A 327 -24.82 -1.01 3.66
C ALA A 327 -24.88 -1.33 5.16
N LEU A 328 -25.98 -0.96 5.79
CA LEU A 328 -26.23 -1.28 7.20
C LEU A 328 -26.30 -2.80 7.40
N PRO A 329 -25.61 -3.35 8.42
CA PRO A 329 -25.69 -4.75 8.74
C PRO A 329 -27.07 -5.13 9.32
N GLU A 330 -27.36 -6.42 9.36
CA GLU A 330 -28.63 -6.94 9.86
C GLU A 330 -28.93 -6.43 11.28
N GLY A 331 -30.15 -5.92 11.51
CA GLY A 331 -30.60 -5.38 12.78
C GLY A 331 -30.19 -3.93 13.08
N PHE A 332 -29.42 -3.29 12.21
CA PHE A 332 -29.20 -1.85 12.26
C PHE A 332 -30.29 -1.12 11.44
N ASP A 333 -30.97 -0.19 12.07
CA ASP A 333 -32.04 0.58 11.43
C ASP A 333 -31.56 1.98 11.02
N SER A 334 -32.18 2.52 9.95
CA SER A 334 -31.83 3.83 9.38
C SER A 334 -32.23 5.01 10.25
N ALA A 335 -33.03 4.82 11.31
CA ALA A 335 -33.35 5.88 12.24
C ALA A 335 -32.18 6.20 13.17
N ASN A 336 -31.40 5.18 13.52
CA ASN A 336 -30.25 5.30 14.42
C ASN A 336 -28.92 5.27 13.67
N TRP A 337 -28.84 4.64 12.49
CA TRP A 337 -27.60 4.41 11.76
C TRP A 337 -27.65 4.93 10.33
N LYS A 338 -26.55 5.49 9.86
CA LYS A 338 -26.31 5.91 8.48
C LYS A 338 -25.32 4.97 7.82
N GLU A 339 -25.60 4.59 6.58
CA GLU A 339 -24.71 3.75 5.78
C GLU A 339 -23.34 4.39 5.59
N GLY A 340 -22.33 3.56 5.48
CA GLY A 340 -21.02 3.95 5.02
C GLY A 340 -20.99 4.20 3.51
N SER A 341 -19.91 4.72 3.01
CA SER A 341 -19.70 4.91 1.57
C SER A 341 -18.24 4.70 1.21
N VAL A 342 -18.00 4.21 0.00
CA VAL A 342 -16.66 4.11 -0.57
C VAL A 342 -16.53 5.19 -1.64
N ASP A 343 -15.56 6.08 -1.47
CA ASP A 343 -15.19 7.06 -2.48
C ASP A 343 -14.12 6.47 -3.39
N THR A 344 -14.54 5.97 -4.55
CA THR A 344 -13.65 5.42 -5.56
C THR A 344 -12.99 6.50 -6.43
N SER A 345 -13.38 7.77 -6.31
CA SER A 345 -12.81 8.88 -7.09
C SER A 345 -11.36 9.17 -6.72
N THR A 346 -10.96 8.81 -5.50
CA THR A 346 -9.58 8.94 -5.00
C THR A 346 -8.74 7.68 -5.23
N ALA A 347 -9.35 6.60 -5.73
CA ALA A 347 -8.65 5.37 -6.03
C ALA A 347 -7.62 5.64 -7.13
N LYS A 348 -6.35 5.37 -6.84
CA LYS A 348 -5.28 5.35 -7.85
C LYS A 348 -5.48 4.11 -8.74
N THR A 349 -6.51 4.15 -9.59
CA THR A 349 -6.78 3.10 -10.56
C THR A 349 -6.08 3.46 -11.87
N THR A 350 -4.89 2.96 -12.08
CA THR A 350 -4.43 2.64 -13.43
C THR A 350 -4.97 1.25 -13.74
N GLN A 351 -5.61 1.09 -14.91
CA GLN A 351 -6.30 -0.15 -15.33
C GLN A 351 -5.55 -1.41 -14.87
N GLY A 352 -6.19 -2.22 -14.03
CA GLY A 352 -5.68 -3.51 -13.61
C GLY A 352 -4.72 -3.50 -12.42
N ARG A 353 -4.53 -2.40 -11.71
CA ARG A 353 -3.70 -2.32 -10.49
C ARG A 353 -4.55 -2.23 -9.24
N PHE A 354 -4.00 -2.69 -8.13
CA PHE A 354 -4.54 -2.38 -6.82
C PHE A 354 -4.47 -0.88 -6.57
N GLY A 355 -5.49 -0.34 -5.96
CA GLY A 355 -5.51 1.02 -5.48
C GLY A 355 -6.18 1.08 -4.11
N THR A 356 -5.98 2.15 -3.38
CA THR A 356 -6.75 2.45 -2.18
C THR A 356 -7.78 3.52 -2.50
N ALA A 357 -9.05 3.24 -2.17
CA ALA A 357 -10.10 4.24 -2.12
C ALA A 357 -10.22 4.78 -0.69
N THR A 358 -10.80 5.94 -0.52
CA THR A 358 -11.22 6.41 0.80
C THR A 358 -12.66 5.97 1.06
N GLY A 359 -12.93 5.51 2.28
CA GLY A 359 -14.26 5.11 2.70
C GLY A 359 -14.70 5.85 3.95
N THR A 360 -16.01 6.04 4.08
CA THR A 360 -16.64 6.53 5.30
C THR A 360 -17.31 5.36 6.00
N TYR A 361 -16.97 5.10 7.24
CA TYR A 361 -17.62 4.06 8.03
C TYR A 361 -19.12 4.31 8.22
N ILE A 362 -19.87 3.24 8.43
CA ILE A 362 -21.21 3.27 9.03
C ILE A 362 -21.14 4.14 10.30
N ASN A 363 -22.08 5.07 10.46
CA ASN A 363 -22.07 6.03 11.56
C ASN A 363 -23.45 6.17 12.18
N LEU A 364 -23.49 6.67 13.41
CA LEU A 364 -24.78 7.08 14.03
C LEU A 364 -25.36 8.28 13.27
N THR A 365 -26.65 8.24 12.99
CA THR A 365 -27.37 9.28 12.21
C THR A 365 -27.14 10.67 12.79
N LYS A 366 -27.18 10.80 14.10
CA LYS A 366 -26.97 12.07 14.81
C LYS A 366 -25.50 12.53 14.80
N VAL A 367 -24.52 11.60 14.77
CA VAL A 367 -23.09 11.95 14.71
C VAL A 367 -22.69 12.44 13.31
N ALA A 368 -23.37 11.98 12.27
CA ALA A 368 -23.12 12.46 10.91
C ALA A 368 -23.31 13.98 10.77
N ASP A 369 -24.16 14.58 11.58
CA ASP A 369 -24.40 16.03 11.58
C ASP A 369 -23.25 16.85 12.21
N ILE A 370 -22.39 16.20 12.99
CA ILE A 370 -21.21 16.82 13.65
C ILE A 370 -19.99 16.90 12.70
N LYS A 371 -20.11 16.44 11.46
CA LYS A 371 -19.04 16.39 10.44
C LYS A 371 -17.79 15.59 10.82
N GLU A 372 -17.87 14.72 11.80
CA GLU A 372 -16.78 13.81 12.17
C GLU A 372 -16.96 12.44 11.51
N THR A 373 -16.73 12.38 10.24
CA THR A 373 -16.65 11.11 9.51
C THR A 373 -15.19 10.65 9.43
N LYS A 374 -14.89 9.48 10.01
CA LYS A 374 -13.56 8.87 9.85
C LYS A 374 -13.47 8.26 8.46
N THR A 375 -12.56 8.76 7.66
CA THR A 375 -12.21 8.12 6.39
C THR A 375 -11.28 6.92 6.65
N ALA A 376 -11.61 5.79 6.06
CA ALA A 376 -10.77 4.60 6.09
C ALA A 376 -10.13 4.38 4.71
N PRO A 377 -8.85 4.02 4.63
CA PRO A 377 -8.31 3.50 3.38
C PRO A 377 -8.98 2.15 3.09
N VAL A 378 -9.62 2.05 1.93
CA VAL A 378 -10.28 0.83 1.47
C VAL A 378 -9.55 0.34 0.22
N PRO A 379 -8.99 -0.87 0.22
CA PRO A 379 -8.32 -1.41 -0.96
C PRO A 379 -9.33 -1.66 -2.09
N VAL A 380 -8.99 -1.21 -3.30
CA VAL A 380 -9.78 -1.42 -4.51
C VAL A 380 -9.10 -2.50 -5.36
N TYR A 381 -9.81 -3.59 -5.60
CA TYR A 381 -9.30 -4.72 -6.36
C TYR A 381 -9.96 -4.78 -7.73
N ASN A 382 -9.25 -4.36 -8.79
CA ASN A 382 -9.79 -4.37 -10.15
C ASN A 382 -9.53 -5.67 -10.95
N TYR A 383 -8.86 -6.68 -10.37
CA TYR A 383 -8.23 -7.73 -11.17
C TYR A 383 -8.86 -9.10 -11.13
N VAL A 384 -9.63 -9.47 -10.17
CA VAL A 384 -10.19 -10.82 -10.11
C VAL A 384 -11.64 -10.74 -9.83
N THR A 385 -12.42 -10.51 -10.86
CA THR A 385 -13.76 -10.99 -10.64
C THR A 385 -14.51 -11.21 -11.91
N THR A 386 -14.95 -12.39 -12.03
CA THR A 386 -16.14 -12.75 -12.75
C THR A 386 -17.39 -12.00 -12.22
N ASN A 387 -17.33 -11.28 -11.09
CA ASN A 387 -18.48 -10.63 -10.43
C ASN A 387 -18.31 -9.19 -9.93
N GLY A 388 -17.19 -8.53 -10.14
CA GLY A 388 -17.10 -7.05 -10.10
C GLY A 388 -17.10 -6.31 -8.75
N ASN A 389 -17.24 -6.95 -7.58
CA ASN A 389 -17.45 -6.26 -6.30
C ASN A 389 -16.75 -6.86 -5.07
N ASP A 390 -15.67 -7.62 -5.22
CA ASP A 390 -14.96 -8.15 -4.06
C ASP A 390 -13.96 -7.14 -3.51
N TRP A 391 -14.30 -6.50 -2.42
CA TRP A 391 -13.43 -5.66 -1.62
C TRP A 391 -12.73 -6.54 -0.58
N ASP A 392 -11.42 -6.76 -0.74
CA ASP A 392 -10.61 -7.39 0.30
C ASP A 392 -9.96 -6.33 1.19
N THR A 393 -9.76 -6.64 2.45
CA THR A 393 -9.03 -5.77 3.36
C THR A 393 -7.55 -6.07 3.28
N TYR A 394 -6.74 -5.04 3.16
CA TYR A 394 -5.30 -5.12 3.11
C TYR A 394 -4.67 -4.28 4.21
N THR A 395 -3.61 -4.81 4.81
CA THR A 395 -2.72 -4.01 5.65
C THR A 395 -1.75 -3.25 4.74
N LEU A 396 -1.75 -1.92 4.86
CA LEU A 396 -0.84 -1.04 4.12
C LEU A 396 0.56 -1.14 4.72
N ILE A 397 1.55 -1.42 3.88
CA ILE A 397 2.98 -1.47 4.23
C ILE A 397 3.65 -0.25 3.60
N THR A 398 4.30 0.56 4.42
CA THR A 398 4.93 1.82 4.00
C THR A 398 6.39 1.95 4.42
N THR A 399 6.88 1.07 5.31
CA THR A 399 8.27 1.08 5.79
C THR A 399 8.93 -0.28 5.67
N ALA A 400 10.26 -0.30 5.70
CA ALA A 400 11.07 -1.51 5.67
C ALA A 400 10.85 -2.39 6.91
N GLU A 401 10.67 -1.78 8.08
CA GLU A 401 10.41 -2.47 9.34
C GLU A 401 9.04 -3.16 9.33
N GLU A 402 8.00 -2.49 8.78
CA GLU A 402 6.67 -3.09 8.61
C GLU A 402 6.73 -4.30 7.68
N PHE A 403 7.47 -4.21 6.57
CA PHE A 403 7.67 -5.34 5.66
C PHE A 403 8.43 -6.48 6.35
N ALA A 404 9.57 -6.19 7.00
CA ALA A 404 10.37 -7.19 7.71
C ALA A 404 9.60 -7.89 8.83
N ALA A 405 8.72 -7.17 9.53
CA ALA A 405 7.91 -7.72 10.62
C ALA A 405 6.91 -8.80 10.16
N ILE A 406 6.58 -8.88 8.87
CA ILE A 406 5.74 -9.97 8.34
C ILE A 406 6.48 -11.30 8.44
N GLY A 407 7.79 -11.33 8.16
CA GLY A 407 8.60 -12.56 8.14
C GLY A 407 9.23 -12.96 9.47
N GLN A 408 9.24 -12.07 10.48
CA GLN A 408 10.04 -12.30 11.69
C GLN A 408 9.49 -13.35 12.66
N ASP A 409 8.19 -13.39 12.85
CA ASP A 409 7.56 -14.33 13.78
C ASP A 409 6.76 -15.37 12.99
N ARG A 410 6.92 -16.65 13.25
CA ARG A 410 6.09 -17.70 12.63
C ARG A 410 4.63 -17.55 13.07
N ASP A 411 4.01 -16.43 12.65
CA ASP A 411 2.66 -16.03 13.03
C ASP A 411 1.67 -16.36 11.90
N GLU A 412 0.87 -17.38 12.11
CA GLU A 412 -0.14 -17.85 11.15
C GLU A 412 -1.14 -16.74 10.81
N THR A 413 -1.42 -15.81 11.72
CA THR A 413 -2.34 -14.70 11.47
C THR A 413 -1.74 -13.67 10.52
N LYS A 414 -0.45 -13.36 10.67
CA LYS A 414 0.29 -12.52 9.73
C LYS A 414 0.40 -13.18 8.35
N TRP A 415 0.65 -14.49 8.31
CA TRP A 415 0.86 -15.21 7.04
C TRP A 415 -0.43 -15.62 6.33
N SER A 416 -1.59 -15.38 6.93
CA SER A 416 -2.90 -15.46 6.29
C SER A 416 -3.51 -14.08 5.93
N ALA A 417 -2.90 -13.00 6.40
CA ALA A 417 -3.37 -11.64 6.15
C ALA A 417 -3.02 -11.16 4.73
N ASN A 418 -3.77 -10.17 4.24
CA ASN A 418 -3.51 -9.52 2.97
C ASN A 418 -2.71 -8.23 3.18
N TYR A 419 -1.74 -7.97 2.30
CA TYR A 419 -0.85 -6.81 2.37
C TYR A 419 -0.78 -6.07 1.03
N VAL A 420 -0.58 -4.76 1.10
CA VAL A 420 -0.32 -3.92 -0.07
C VAL A 420 0.78 -2.91 0.24
N LEU A 421 1.71 -2.72 -0.70
CA LEU A 421 2.70 -1.66 -0.60
C LEU A 421 2.06 -0.29 -0.90
N GLY A 422 2.36 0.71 -0.09
CA GLY A 422 1.88 2.08 -0.28
C GLY A 422 2.89 3.01 -0.97
N ASN A 423 4.14 2.58 -1.05
CA ASN A 423 5.26 3.29 -1.70
C ASN A 423 6.41 2.31 -1.97
N ASP A 424 7.42 2.76 -2.71
CA ASP A 424 8.67 2.03 -2.85
C ASP A 424 9.36 1.91 -1.47
N ILE A 425 9.90 0.74 -1.17
CA ILE A 425 10.53 0.42 0.12
C ILE A 425 11.99 0.03 -0.10
N ASP A 426 12.88 0.77 0.52
CA ASP A 426 14.31 0.42 0.62
C ASP A 426 14.56 -0.37 1.90
N VAL A 427 14.92 -1.66 1.77
CA VAL A 427 15.18 -2.55 2.90
C VAL A 427 16.67 -2.65 3.25
N SER A 428 17.51 -1.75 2.74
CA SER A 428 18.93 -1.71 3.06
C SER A 428 19.16 -1.55 4.57
N GLY A 429 19.97 -2.44 5.15
CA GLY A 429 20.25 -2.45 6.60
C GLY A 429 19.15 -3.04 7.49
N VAL A 430 18.04 -3.52 6.93
CA VAL A 430 17.00 -4.24 7.65
C VAL A 430 17.17 -5.74 7.47
N GLN A 431 17.20 -6.49 8.58
CA GLN A 431 17.29 -7.94 8.50
C GLN A 431 15.96 -8.54 8.06
N LEU A 432 15.95 -9.16 6.89
CA LEU A 432 14.78 -9.85 6.35
C LEU A 432 14.77 -11.33 6.75
N SER A 433 13.56 -11.87 6.87
CA SER A 433 13.29 -13.30 6.91
C SER A 433 12.22 -13.62 5.89
N SER A 434 12.34 -14.77 5.24
CA SER A 434 11.33 -15.21 4.25
C SER A 434 9.96 -15.37 4.90
N ILE A 435 8.91 -14.95 4.19
CA ILE A 435 7.52 -15.05 4.64
C ILE A 435 6.97 -16.44 4.31
N GLY A 436 6.38 -17.11 5.29
CA GLY A 436 5.88 -18.48 5.15
C GLY A 436 6.96 -19.57 5.29
N ASP A 437 6.57 -20.78 5.62
CA ASP A 437 7.41 -22.00 5.62
C ASP A 437 6.56 -23.25 5.29
N PRO A 438 7.18 -24.44 5.06
CA PRO A 438 6.41 -25.65 4.73
C PRO A 438 5.37 -26.06 5.77
N GLY A 439 5.54 -25.73 7.04
CA GLY A 439 4.58 -26.02 8.12
C GLY A 439 3.46 -24.99 8.22
N THR A 440 3.78 -23.74 7.94
CA THR A 440 2.87 -22.59 7.97
C THR A 440 3.08 -21.73 6.72
N PRO A 441 2.51 -22.10 5.57
CA PRO A 441 2.70 -21.36 4.32
C PRO A 441 1.98 -20.02 4.34
N TYR A 442 2.46 -19.08 3.53
CA TYR A 442 1.71 -17.86 3.29
C TYR A 442 0.44 -18.18 2.48
N THR A 443 -0.72 -17.77 2.98
CA THR A 443 -2.03 -18.02 2.39
C THR A 443 -2.84 -16.75 2.12
N GLY A 444 -2.29 -15.58 2.46
CA GLY A 444 -2.87 -14.27 2.16
C GLY A 444 -2.67 -13.83 0.71
N LYS A 445 -3.10 -12.60 0.40
CA LYS A 445 -2.79 -11.89 -0.83
C LYS A 445 -1.72 -10.83 -0.55
N PHE A 446 -0.75 -10.68 -1.43
CA PHE A 446 0.24 -9.61 -1.35
C PHE A 446 0.27 -8.84 -2.66
N SER A 447 0.10 -7.53 -2.61
CA SER A 447 0.23 -6.65 -3.77
C SER A 447 1.37 -5.66 -3.61
N GLY A 448 2.26 -5.62 -4.59
CA GLY A 448 3.22 -4.53 -4.71
C GLY A 448 2.60 -3.23 -5.20
N ASP A 449 1.40 -3.26 -5.79
CA ASP A 449 0.72 -2.11 -6.41
C ASP A 449 1.60 -1.31 -7.39
N GLY A 450 2.57 -2.00 -8.00
CA GLY A 450 3.57 -1.41 -8.89
C GLY A 450 4.74 -0.73 -8.18
N HIS A 451 4.82 -0.86 -6.84
CA HIS A 451 5.96 -0.43 -6.04
C HIS A 451 7.06 -1.48 -5.99
N THR A 452 8.25 -1.03 -5.62
CA THR A 452 9.48 -1.83 -5.60
C THR A 452 10.00 -2.00 -4.18
N ILE A 453 10.44 -3.22 -3.84
CA ILE A 453 11.27 -3.49 -2.67
C ILE A 453 12.72 -3.56 -3.15
N SER A 454 13.55 -2.61 -2.72
CA SER A 454 14.94 -2.48 -3.16
C SER A 454 15.95 -2.88 -2.10
N HIS A 455 17.16 -3.29 -2.56
CA HIS A 455 18.28 -3.72 -1.72
C HIS A 455 17.96 -4.94 -0.84
N VAL A 456 17.22 -5.89 -1.39
CA VAL A 456 16.97 -7.18 -0.72
C VAL A 456 18.30 -7.91 -0.53
N ASP A 457 18.66 -8.22 0.71
CA ASP A 457 19.79 -9.07 1.06
C ASP A 457 19.29 -10.23 1.93
N MET A 458 19.20 -11.41 1.31
CA MET A 458 18.74 -12.65 1.96
C MET A 458 19.76 -13.76 1.74
N THR A 459 20.95 -13.58 2.28
CA THR A 459 22.00 -14.59 2.30
C THR A 459 21.76 -15.48 3.52
N LYS A 460 21.27 -16.71 3.33
CA LYS A 460 21.04 -17.67 4.41
C LYS A 460 22.03 -18.80 4.40
N GLU A 461 22.64 -19.02 5.55
CA GLU A 461 23.37 -20.24 5.85
C GLU A 461 22.41 -21.41 6.10
N ASP A 462 22.91 -22.61 6.04
CA ASP A 462 22.28 -23.93 5.98
C ASP A 462 20.98 -24.16 6.79
N GLY A 463 20.08 -24.97 6.22
CA GLY A 463 18.95 -25.59 6.93
C GLY A 463 17.56 -25.08 6.55
N VAL A 464 17.40 -24.24 5.56
CA VAL A 464 16.10 -23.74 5.06
C VAL A 464 15.72 -24.47 3.78
N TYR A 465 14.55 -25.12 3.76
CA TYR A 465 14.07 -25.88 2.60
C TYR A 465 13.68 -25.01 1.39
N SER A 466 13.28 -23.74 1.64
CA SER A 466 12.88 -22.80 0.57
C SER A 466 13.28 -21.39 0.93
N SER A 467 13.70 -20.58 -0.03
CA SER A 467 14.17 -19.21 0.17
C SER A 467 13.65 -18.27 -0.94
N GLY A 468 13.23 -17.08 -0.56
CA GLY A 468 12.66 -16.04 -1.42
C GLY A 468 12.10 -14.93 -0.52
N LEU A 469 11.55 -13.85 -1.07
CA LEU A 469 10.73 -12.96 -0.26
C LEU A 469 9.62 -13.76 0.46
N PHE A 470 9.05 -14.74 -0.25
CA PHE A 470 8.18 -15.76 0.32
C PHE A 470 8.88 -17.12 0.24
N ALA A 471 9.08 -17.79 1.39
CA ALA A 471 9.67 -19.13 1.36
C ALA A 471 8.68 -20.16 0.79
N GLN A 472 7.44 -20.11 1.27
CA GLN A 472 6.38 -21.05 0.90
C GLN A 472 5.05 -20.33 0.70
N ILE A 473 4.40 -20.53 -0.46
CA ILE A 473 3.06 -20.03 -0.76
C ILE A 473 2.13 -21.21 -0.98
N GLY A 474 0.99 -21.24 -0.24
CA GLY A 474 0.01 -22.31 -0.29
C GLY A 474 0.54 -23.67 0.18
N ASN A 475 -0.34 -24.66 0.29
CA ASN A 475 0.05 -26.03 0.59
C ASN A 475 -0.77 -27.06 -0.20
N SER A 476 -0.24 -28.29 -0.35
CA SER A 476 -0.86 -29.40 -1.08
C SER A 476 -2.14 -29.96 -0.41
N SER A 477 -2.52 -29.49 0.78
CA SER A 477 -3.73 -29.92 1.50
C SER A 477 -4.96 -29.05 1.26
N GLY A 478 -4.95 -28.21 0.21
CA GLY A 478 -6.13 -27.45 -0.27
C GLY A 478 -6.30 -26.05 0.31
N LYS A 479 -5.37 -25.56 1.15
CA LYS A 479 -5.25 -24.12 1.40
C LYS A 479 -4.53 -23.50 0.19
N SER A 480 -5.29 -23.04 -0.80
CA SER A 480 -4.71 -22.32 -1.91
C SER A 480 -4.09 -21.01 -1.37
N GLY A 481 -2.81 -20.85 -1.59
CA GLY A 481 -2.18 -19.55 -1.56
C GLY A 481 -2.95 -18.66 -2.55
N LYS A 482 -3.21 -17.39 -2.17
CA LYS A 482 -4.03 -16.62 -3.07
C LYS A 482 -3.17 -16.01 -4.17
N VAL A 483 -2.54 -14.92 -3.99
CA VAL A 483 -1.88 -14.27 -5.12
C VAL A 483 -0.78 -13.33 -4.65
N ILE A 484 0.37 -13.38 -5.30
CA ILE A 484 1.38 -12.32 -5.23
C ILE A 484 1.26 -11.51 -6.51
N LEU A 485 0.99 -10.23 -6.38
CA LEU A 485 0.63 -9.38 -7.50
C LEU A 485 1.54 -8.16 -7.61
N LEU A 486 1.91 -7.81 -8.85
CA LEU A 486 2.47 -6.51 -9.21
C LEU A 486 3.61 -6.05 -8.29
N LEU A 487 4.39 -7.01 -7.79
CA LEU A 487 5.52 -6.78 -6.90
C LEU A 487 6.81 -6.73 -7.71
N ALA A 488 7.50 -5.61 -7.65
CA ALA A 488 8.86 -5.50 -8.13
C ALA A 488 9.83 -5.62 -6.94
N ALA A 489 10.94 -6.35 -7.12
CA ALA A 489 11.99 -6.39 -6.12
C ALA A 489 13.38 -6.49 -6.78
N ASN A 490 14.41 -6.03 -6.06
CA ASN A 490 15.78 -6.18 -6.50
C ASN A 490 16.74 -6.45 -5.34
N GLY A 491 17.81 -7.19 -5.62
CA GLY A 491 18.85 -7.55 -4.66
C GLY A 491 19.33 -8.98 -4.80
N ASP A 492 19.83 -9.56 -3.71
CA ASP A 492 20.45 -10.88 -3.70
C ASP A 492 19.74 -11.85 -2.76
N ILE A 493 19.37 -13.02 -3.29
CA ILE A 493 18.78 -14.13 -2.53
C ILE A 493 19.64 -15.37 -2.74
N VAL A 494 20.39 -15.74 -1.71
CA VAL A 494 21.39 -16.81 -1.79
C VAL A 494 21.11 -17.87 -0.71
N SER A 495 20.99 -19.12 -1.14
CA SER A 495 20.86 -20.29 -0.26
C SER A 495 21.62 -21.47 -0.85
N SER A 496 22.29 -22.26 -0.02
CA SER A 496 23.15 -23.35 -0.51
C SER A 496 22.40 -24.65 -0.82
N TYR A 497 21.24 -24.90 -0.19
CA TYR A 497 20.56 -26.22 -0.24
C TYR A 497 19.03 -26.12 -0.36
N SER A 498 18.49 -25.07 -0.97
CA SER A 498 17.04 -24.89 -1.00
C SER A 498 16.49 -24.61 -2.39
N GLU A 499 15.18 -24.71 -2.50
CA GLU A 499 14.40 -24.13 -3.58
C GLU A 499 14.42 -22.61 -3.41
N THR A 500 15.01 -21.90 -4.34
CA THR A 500 15.27 -20.47 -4.22
C THR A 500 14.67 -19.69 -5.39
N GLY A 501 13.90 -18.65 -5.09
CA GLY A 501 13.36 -17.73 -6.09
C GLY A 501 13.41 -16.28 -5.64
N GLY A 502 13.48 -15.35 -6.57
CA GLY A 502 13.49 -13.93 -6.25
C GLY A 502 12.21 -13.48 -5.53
N ILE A 503 11.08 -14.03 -5.92
CA ILE A 503 9.80 -13.77 -5.25
C ILE A 503 9.43 -14.93 -4.33
N CYS A 504 9.49 -16.16 -4.79
CA CYS A 504 9.02 -17.31 -4.02
C CYS A 504 9.96 -18.51 -4.11
N GLY A 505 10.31 -19.11 -2.96
CA GLY A 505 11.09 -20.36 -2.96
C GLY A 505 10.26 -21.53 -3.48
N ASN A 506 9.10 -21.79 -2.84
CA ASN A 506 8.21 -22.88 -3.23
C ASN A 506 6.74 -22.40 -3.30
N LEU A 507 6.21 -22.45 -4.50
CA LEU A 507 4.80 -22.17 -4.79
C LEU A 507 4.07 -23.54 -4.88
N SER A 508 3.41 -23.96 -3.80
CA SER A 508 2.67 -25.24 -3.77
C SER A 508 1.24 -25.11 -4.26
N ALA A 509 0.61 -23.94 -4.09
CA ALA A 509 -0.71 -23.60 -4.62
C ALA A 509 -0.87 -22.09 -4.70
N GLY A 510 -1.46 -21.56 -5.76
CA GLY A 510 -1.74 -20.14 -5.95
C GLY A 510 -1.09 -19.54 -7.21
N GLU A 511 -1.03 -18.22 -7.27
CA GLU A 511 -0.58 -17.49 -8.46
C GLU A 511 0.44 -16.40 -8.13
N ILE A 512 1.48 -16.27 -8.96
CA ILE A 512 2.38 -15.11 -9.02
C ILE A 512 2.09 -14.40 -10.35
N TYR A 513 1.63 -13.15 -10.28
CA TYR A 513 1.19 -12.38 -11.43
C TYR A 513 1.82 -11.00 -11.49
N GLY A 514 2.37 -10.63 -12.64
CA GLY A 514 2.89 -9.28 -12.88
C GLY A 514 4.05 -8.91 -11.96
N CYS A 515 4.84 -9.90 -11.50
CA CYS A 515 5.96 -9.67 -10.59
C CYS A 515 7.29 -9.62 -11.33
N SER A 516 8.22 -8.82 -10.81
CA SER A 516 9.57 -8.75 -11.32
C SER A 516 10.63 -8.87 -10.22
N PHE A 517 11.74 -9.50 -10.56
CA PHE A 517 12.92 -9.50 -9.72
C PHE A 517 14.16 -9.19 -10.58
N THR A 518 15.06 -8.35 -10.01
CA THR A 518 16.32 -8.00 -10.67
C THR A 518 17.46 -8.21 -9.68
N GLY A 519 18.47 -9.02 -10.04
CA GLY A 519 19.63 -9.30 -9.20
C GLY A 519 20.02 -10.76 -9.19
N THR A 520 20.63 -11.24 -8.08
CA THR A 520 21.18 -12.58 -7.96
C THR A 520 20.23 -13.54 -7.25
N VAL A 521 19.97 -14.70 -7.86
CA VAL A 521 19.24 -15.81 -7.24
C VAL A 521 20.10 -17.06 -7.25
N LYS A 522 20.47 -17.57 -6.07
CA LYS A 522 21.32 -18.75 -5.94
C LYS A 522 20.71 -19.79 -5.00
N GLY A 523 20.61 -21.04 -5.48
CA GLY A 523 20.05 -22.14 -4.70
C GLY A 523 20.35 -23.50 -5.32
N TYR A 524 19.92 -24.59 -4.68
CA TYR A 524 20.00 -25.93 -5.28
C TYR A 524 19.07 -26.05 -6.49
N THR A 525 17.80 -25.64 -6.29
CA THR A 525 16.83 -25.43 -7.36
C THR A 525 16.51 -23.94 -7.43
N ALA A 526 17.05 -23.23 -8.41
CA ALA A 526 17.00 -21.79 -8.49
C ALA A 526 16.15 -21.30 -9.69
N GLY A 527 15.26 -20.35 -9.45
CA GLY A 527 14.52 -19.67 -10.50
C GLY A 527 14.45 -18.17 -10.25
N GLY A 528 14.60 -17.37 -11.30
CA GLY A 528 14.62 -15.91 -11.15
C GLY A 528 13.38 -15.35 -10.42
N ILE A 529 12.22 -15.99 -10.60
CA ILE A 529 10.98 -15.64 -9.90
C ILE A 529 10.62 -16.68 -8.85
N CYS A 530 10.66 -17.97 -9.18
CA CYS A 530 10.23 -19.05 -8.31
C CYS A 530 11.19 -20.23 -8.34
N GLY A 531 11.58 -20.78 -7.19
CA GLY A 531 12.43 -21.95 -7.12
C GLY A 531 11.72 -23.22 -7.61
N ASN A 532 10.56 -23.53 -7.05
CA ASN A 532 9.75 -24.68 -7.40
C ASN A 532 8.25 -24.33 -7.46
N ALA A 533 7.55 -24.81 -8.48
CA ALA A 533 6.11 -24.60 -8.67
C ALA A 533 5.38 -25.95 -8.75
N GLY A 534 4.32 -26.11 -7.93
CA GLY A 534 3.48 -27.28 -7.85
C GLY A 534 2.46 -27.41 -9.00
N GLN A 535 1.57 -28.40 -8.90
CA GLN A 535 0.58 -28.69 -9.95
C GLN A 535 -0.56 -27.66 -10.04
N ASP A 536 -1.01 -27.12 -8.90
CA ASP A 536 -2.14 -26.17 -8.81
C ASP A 536 -1.64 -24.72 -8.72
N THR A 537 -0.65 -24.37 -9.54
CA THR A 537 0.02 -23.08 -9.47
C THR A 537 0.02 -22.36 -10.80
N LYS A 538 0.25 -21.04 -10.78
CA LYS A 538 0.40 -20.23 -11.97
C LYS A 538 1.45 -19.15 -11.77
N ILE A 539 2.34 -18.98 -12.74
CA ILE A 539 3.31 -17.88 -12.82
C ILE A 539 3.06 -17.17 -14.15
N SER A 540 2.59 -15.95 -14.10
CA SER A 540 2.20 -15.25 -15.32
C SER A 540 2.56 -13.78 -15.34
N GLN A 541 2.85 -13.26 -16.53
CA GLN A 541 3.19 -11.86 -16.75
C GLN A 541 4.41 -11.41 -15.92
N CYS A 542 5.39 -12.31 -15.70
CA CYS A 542 6.52 -12.02 -14.83
C CYS A 542 7.80 -11.70 -15.63
N PHE A 543 8.66 -10.90 -15.02
CA PHE A 543 9.93 -10.47 -15.59
C PHE A 543 11.10 -10.76 -14.65
N PHE A 544 12.18 -11.31 -15.18
CA PHE A 544 13.44 -11.48 -14.46
C PHE A 544 14.62 -10.92 -15.27
N ALA A 545 15.54 -10.24 -14.57
CA ALA A 545 16.82 -9.85 -15.14
C ALA A 545 17.93 -9.98 -14.09
N GLY A 546 19.00 -10.70 -14.42
CA GLY A 546 20.15 -10.91 -13.53
C GLY A 546 20.73 -12.31 -13.59
N ASP A 547 21.32 -12.75 -12.47
CA ASP A 547 22.07 -14.01 -12.41
C ASP A 547 21.29 -15.10 -11.68
N VAL A 548 21.18 -16.29 -12.28
CA VAL A 548 20.60 -17.47 -11.63
C VAL A 548 21.65 -18.58 -11.56
N GLN A 549 21.91 -19.10 -10.36
CA GLN A 549 22.91 -20.13 -10.15
C GLN A 549 22.37 -21.32 -9.32
N GLY A 550 22.55 -22.55 -9.83
CA GLY A 550 22.12 -23.77 -9.11
C GLY A 550 22.33 -25.04 -9.90
N SER A 551 22.12 -26.21 -9.23
CA SER A 551 22.14 -27.53 -9.88
C SER A 551 20.95 -27.72 -10.81
N SER A 552 19.80 -27.10 -10.49
CA SER A 552 18.65 -26.95 -11.37
C SER A 552 18.31 -25.47 -11.43
N ALA A 553 18.72 -24.77 -12.49
CA ALA A 553 18.61 -23.33 -12.61
C ALA A 553 17.83 -22.92 -13.86
N ALA A 554 16.91 -21.93 -13.70
CA ALA A 554 16.14 -21.41 -14.82
C ALA A 554 15.78 -19.93 -14.64
N GLY A 555 15.58 -19.23 -15.75
CA GLY A 555 15.36 -17.81 -15.75
C GLY A 555 14.07 -17.35 -15.06
N ILE A 556 13.02 -18.17 -15.03
CA ILE A 556 11.75 -17.87 -14.35
C ILE A 556 11.48 -18.84 -13.21
N CYS A 557 11.46 -20.14 -13.46
CA CYS A 557 11.14 -21.14 -12.46
C CYS A 557 12.12 -22.31 -12.51
N GLY A 558 12.86 -22.57 -11.43
CA GLY A 558 13.89 -23.60 -11.38
C GLY A 558 13.35 -25.00 -11.65
N ARG A 559 12.16 -25.31 -11.16
CA ARG A 559 11.45 -26.57 -11.41
C ARG A 559 9.94 -26.35 -11.39
N SER A 560 9.23 -26.97 -12.32
CA SER A 560 7.77 -26.98 -12.37
C SER A 560 7.24 -28.41 -12.41
N GLY A 561 6.28 -28.74 -11.55
CA GLY A 561 5.64 -30.05 -11.44
C GLY A 561 4.40 -30.24 -12.32
N ALA A 562 4.14 -29.33 -13.24
CA ALA A 562 2.84 -29.18 -13.85
C ALA A 562 2.57 -29.89 -15.17
N VAL A 563 1.28 -29.92 -15.47
CA VAL A 563 0.72 -30.61 -16.63
C VAL A 563 0.26 -29.65 -17.73
N VAL A 564 -0.17 -28.41 -17.46
CA VAL A 564 -0.66 -27.44 -18.47
C VAL A 564 -0.55 -25.98 -17.99
N ASP A 565 -0.11 -25.06 -18.88
CA ASP A 565 -0.18 -23.58 -18.82
C ASP A 565 0.18 -22.87 -17.47
N ILE A 566 1.17 -23.39 -16.76
CA ILE A 566 1.57 -22.84 -15.46
C ILE A 566 2.41 -21.60 -15.61
N ILE A 567 3.31 -21.56 -16.59
CA ILE A 567 4.21 -20.43 -16.82
C ILE A 567 3.85 -19.80 -18.16
N ASN A 568 3.32 -18.59 -18.12
CA ASN A 568 2.91 -17.95 -19.35
C ASN A 568 3.20 -16.44 -19.35
N HIS A 569 3.46 -15.89 -20.55
CA HIS A 569 3.69 -14.48 -20.79
C HIS A 569 4.82 -13.89 -19.90
N CYS A 570 5.91 -14.65 -19.73
CA CYS A 570 7.07 -14.26 -18.95
C CYS A 570 8.27 -13.95 -19.84
N ILE A 571 9.13 -13.02 -19.39
CA ILE A 571 10.38 -12.68 -20.06
C ILE A 571 11.54 -12.82 -19.07
N SER A 572 12.61 -13.51 -19.51
CA SER A 572 13.85 -13.69 -18.74
C SER A 572 15.05 -13.10 -19.48
N ILE A 573 15.79 -12.26 -18.78
CA ILE A 573 17.09 -11.71 -19.21
C ILE A 573 18.13 -12.20 -18.22
N ALA A 574 18.33 -13.52 -18.20
CA ALA A 574 19.17 -14.18 -17.20
C ALA A 574 20.51 -14.65 -17.78
N THR A 575 21.59 -14.44 -17.02
CA THR A 575 22.73 -15.35 -17.07
C THR A 575 22.42 -16.56 -16.19
N ILE A 576 22.64 -17.76 -16.71
CA ILE A 576 22.37 -19.00 -15.98
C ILE A 576 23.65 -19.80 -15.86
N ASP A 577 24.07 -20.08 -14.61
CA ASP A 577 25.32 -20.74 -14.31
C ASP A 577 25.14 -21.89 -13.30
N THR A 578 26.10 -22.79 -13.30
CA THR A 578 26.18 -23.92 -12.38
C THR A 578 27.63 -24.26 -11.99
N ALA A 579 27.79 -24.70 -10.77
CA ALA A 579 29.05 -25.26 -10.28
C ALA A 579 29.16 -26.77 -10.54
N GLU A 580 28.12 -27.43 -11.09
CA GLU A 580 28.01 -28.88 -11.22
C GLU A 580 28.00 -29.35 -12.69
N ASN A 581 28.61 -30.51 -13.00
CA ASN A 581 28.73 -31.04 -14.37
C ASN A 581 27.45 -31.65 -14.92
N ASP A 582 26.49 -32.05 -14.05
CA ASP A 582 25.24 -32.71 -14.45
C ASP A 582 24.00 -31.79 -14.17
N ALA A 583 24.15 -30.48 -14.35
CA ALA A 583 23.13 -29.52 -14.06
C ALA A 583 21.99 -29.49 -15.09
N TYR A 584 20.81 -29.19 -14.60
CA TYR A 584 19.62 -28.95 -15.44
C TYR A 584 19.41 -27.43 -15.57
N LEU A 585 19.71 -26.87 -16.73
CA LEU A 585 19.65 -25.44 -17.02
C LEU A 585 18.63 -25.12 -18.10
N ALA A 586 17.84 -24.03 -17.93
CA ALA A 586 16.86 -23.63 -18.93
C ALA A 586 16.59 -22.11 -18.92
N GLY A 587 16.26 -21.53 -20.08
CA GLY A 587 15.93 -20.10 -20.20
C GLY A 587 14.66 -19.67 -19.44
N ILE A 588 13.69 -20.58 -19.29
CA ILE A 588 12.42 -20.32 -18.60
C ILE A 588 12.21 -21.29 -17.43
N THR A 589 12.18 -22.60 -17.66
CA THR A 589 12.03 -23.62 -16.62
C THR A 589 12.60 -24.95 -17.03
N ASN A 590 13.07 -25.74 -16.05
CA ASN A 590 13.61 -27.10 -16.26
C ASN A 590 12.56 -28.21 -16.33
N SER A 591 11.28 -27.90 -16.36
CA SER A 591 10.27 -28.96 -16.44
C SER A 591 10.16 -29.52 -17.84
N GLN A 592 9.81 -30.82 -17.90
CA GLN A 592 9.60 -31.50 -19.18
C GLN A 592 8.23 -31.09 -19.76
N ASP A 593 8.25 -30.51 -20.93
CA ASP A 593 7.33 -30.55 -22.06
C ASP A 593 5.93 -29.87 -22.00
N TYR A 594 5.30 -29.57 -20.87
CA TYR A 594 3.91 -29.09 -20.90
C TYR A 594 3.68 -28.01 -19.87
N GLY A 595 3.45 -26.76 -20.25
CA GLY A 595 3.04 -25.73 -19.32
C GLY A 595 3.73 -24.38 -19.48
N VAL A 596 4.48 -24.18 -20.57
CA VAL A 596 5.11 -22.90 -20.89
C VAL A 596 4.48 -22.36 -22.18
N THR A 597 3.84 -21.18 -22.10
CA THR A 597 3.21 -20.52 -23.26
C THR A 597 3.58 -19.06 -23.33
N ASN A 598 3.87 -18.57 -24.55
CA ASN A 598 4.17 -17.16 -24.81
C ASN A 598 5.26 -16.59 -23.90
N CYS A 599 6.28 -17.36 -23.56
CA CYS A 599 7.43 -16.92 -22.77
C CYS A 599 8.65 -16.70 -23.68
N TYR A 600 9.54 -15.81 -23.27
CA TYR A 600 10.75 -15.49 -24.03
C TYR A 600 11.95 -15.36 -23.08
N PHE A 601 13.13 -15.73 -23.58
CA PHE A 601 14.38 -15.48 -22.89
C PHE A 601 15.45 -14.93 -23.83
N ASN A 602 16.46 -14.24 -23.30
CA ASN A 602 17.56 -13.73 -24.09
C ASN A 602 18.58 -14.86 -24.36
N ASN A 603 18.63 -15.37 -25.57
CA ASN A 603 19.53 -16.45 -25.94
C ASN A 603 20.98 -16.01 -26.26
N ASP A 604 21.24 -14.69 -26.33
CA ASP A 604 22.59 -14.15 -26.52
C ASP A 604 23.41 -14.15 -25.23
N ILE A 605 22.73 -14.10 -24.07
CA ILE A 605 23.38 -14.08 -22.73
C ILE A 605 23.09 -15.33 -21.90
N CYS A 606 21.97 -16.00 -22.18
CA CYS A 606 21.58 -17.24 -21.53
C CYS A 606 22.26 -18.41 -22.21
N ASN A 607 23.33 -18.91 -21.64
CA ASN A 607 24.16 -19.98 -22.22
C ASN A 607 23.53 -21.38 -22.03
N VAL A 608 22.27 -21.56 -22.49
CA VAL A 608 21.50 -22.80 -22.36
C VAL A 608 20.92 -23.23 -23.71
N GLU A 609 20.61 -24.52 -23.85
CA GLU A 609 19.95 -25.05 -25.04
C GLU A 609 18.51 -24.50 -25.19
N ASP A 610 18.19 -23.86 -26.30
CA ASP A 610 16.83 -23.40 -26.62
C ASP A 610 15.95 -24.53 -27.21
N LYS A 611 15.59 -25.47 -26.35
CA LYS A 611 14.85 -26.69 -26.71
C LYS A 611 13.44 -26.40 -27.26
N TYR A 612 12.83 -25.27 -26.89
CA TYR A 612 11.44 -24.94 -27.21
C TYR A 612 11.29 -23.73 -28.16
N GLN A 613 12.37 -23.23 -28.71
CA GLN A 613 12.40 -22.05 -29.60
C GLN A 613 11.81 -20.78 -28.94
N LEU A 614 12.00 -20.64 -27.65
CA LEU A 614 11.56 -19.48 -26.86
C LEU A 614 12.63 -18.37 -26.84
N GLY A 615 13.85 -18.69 -27.22
CA GLY A 615 14.98 -17.77 -27.25
C GLY A 615 14.77 -16.63 -28.25
N ARG A 616 15.16 -15.45 -27.87
CA ARG A 616 15.21 -14.25 -28.73
C ARG A 616 16.53 -13.56 -28.50
N SER A 617 17.07 -12.99 -29.58
CA SER A 617 18.31 -12.21 -29.46
C SER A 617 18.07 -10.90 -28.66
N THR A 618 19.16 -10.36 -28.13
CA THR A 618 19.15 -9.02 -27.48
C THR A 618 18.52 -7.97 -28.38
N GLN A 619 18.90 -7.97 -29.68
CA GLN A 619 18.32 -7.05 -30.67
C GLN A 619 16.79 -7.21 -30.79
N GLN A 620 16.33 -8.45 -30.90
CA GLN A 620 14.90 -8.74 -31.03
C GLN A 620 14.14 -8.25 -29.77
N LEU A 621 14.59 -8.63 -28.57
CA LEU A 621 13.93 -8.28 -27.31
C LEU A 621 13.90 -6.78 -27.04
N THR A 622 14.92 -6.02 -27.51
CA THR A 622 15.00 -4.57 -27.34
C THR A 622 14.40 -3.77 -28.49
N SER A 623 13.86 -4.44 -29.52
CA SER A 623 13.21 -3.76 -30.65
C SER A 623 11.79 -3.29 -30.32
N SER A 624 11.36 -2.23 -31.01
CA SER A 624 9.99 -1.72 -30.90
C SER A 624 8.97 -2.66 -31.56
N SER A 625 9.38 -3.39 -32.60
CA SER A 625 8.56 -4.38 -33.29
C SER A 625 8.22 -5.56 -32.38
N PHE A 626 9.19 -6.07 -31.62
CA PHE A 626 8.95 -7.14 -30.65
C PHE A 626 7.94 -6.70 -29.57
N PHE A 627 8.15 -5.54 -28.94
CA PHE A 627 7.23 -5.04 -27.92
C PHE A 627 5.81 -4.85 -28.46
N LYS A 628 5.67 -4.33 -29.67
CA LYS A 628 4.35 -4.20 -30.33
C LYS A 628 3.68 -5.55 -30.53
N GLY A 629 4.44 -6.60 -30.85
CA GLY A 629 3.94 -7.96 -31.05
C GLY A 629 3.55 -8.68 -29.74
N LEU A 630 4.03 -8.23 -28.56
CA LEU A 630 3.68 -8.84 -27.29
C LEU A 630 2.16 -8.78 -27.02
N LYS A 631 1.48 -7.71 -27.45
CA LYS A 631 0.04 -7.57 -27.33
C LYS A 631 -0.72 -8.71 -28.03
N ASP A 632 -0.32 -9.04 -29.22
CA ASP A 632 -0.97 -10.08 -30.05
C ASP A 632 -0.72 -11.49 -29.47
N ASN A 633 0.28 -11.63 -28.62
CA ASN A 633 0.65 -12.84 -27.89
C ASN A 633 0.10 -12.90 -26.47
N GLY A 634 -0.83 -12.01 -26.07
CA GLY A 634 -1.54 -12.07 -24.80
C GLY A 634 -0.81 -11.43 -23.60
N PHE A 635 0.27 -10.68 -23.83
CA PHE A 635 0.90 -9.88 -22.77
C PHE A 635 -0.01 -8.71 -22.37
N ASP A 636 -0.16 -8.52 -21.07
CA ASP A 636 -1.03 -7.48 -20.52
C ASP A 636 -0.41 -6.09 -20.68
N GLN A 637 -0.97 -5.31 -21.61
CA GLN A 637 -0.49 -3.97 -21.94
C GLN A 637 -0.72 -2.94 -20.81
N ALA A 638 -1.48 -3.28 -19.77
CA ALA A 638 -1.65 -2.42 -18.61
C ALA A 638 -0.43 -2.44 -17.68
N ILE A 639 0.36 -3.53 -17.72
CA ILE A 639 1.51 -3.70 -16.83
C ILE A 639 2.85 -3.75 -17.57
N TRP A 640 2.86 -4.28 -18.83
CA TRP A 640 4.06 -4.32 -19.63
C TRP A 640 4.30 -2.97 -20.31
N THR A 641 5.49 -2.43 -20.10
CA THR A 641 5.95 -1.19 -20.70
C THR A 641 7.28 -1.41 -21.42
N LYS A 642 7.63 -0.53 -22.30
CA LYS A 642 8.96 -0.45 -22.89
C LYS A 642 9.39 1.00 -22.97
N LYS A 643 10.44 1.32 -22.25
CA LYS A 643 11.11 2.60 -22.40
C LYS A 643 11.70 2.69 -23.82
N ALA A 644 11.54 3.84 -24.47
CA ALA A 644 12.15 4.07 -25.77
C ALA A 644 13.68 3.95 -25.67
N ASN A 645 14.31 3.29 -26.67
CA ASN A 645 15.77 3.21 -26.71
C ASN A 645 16.38 4.62 -26.77
N ASP A 646 17.38 4.84 -25.96
CA ASP A 646 18.14 6.10 -25.92
C ASP A 646 19.22 6.07 -27.00
N LYS A 647 18.89 6.57 -28.18
CA LYS A 647 19.75 6.55 -29.35
C LYS A 647 20.94 7.51 -29.21
N GLU A 648 20.85 8.53 -28.35
CA GLU A 648 21.96 9.48 -28.10
C GLU A 648 23.02 8.87 -27.20
N ASN A 649 22.60 8.19 -26.13
CA ASN A 649 23.51 7.54 -25.18
C ASN A 649 23.78 6.08 -25.51
N GLY A 650 23.14 5.52 -26.55
CA GLY A 650 23.35 4.14 -26.95
C GLY A 650 22.85 3.13 -25.92
N ILE A 651 21.63 3.33 -25.37
CA ILE A 651 21.00 2.40 -24.42
C ILE A 651 19.74 1.83 -25.05
N ALA A 652 19.70 0.52 -25.18
CA ALA A 652 18.52 -0.22 -25.62
C ALA A 652 17.82 -0.86 -24.41
N TYR A 653 16.50 -0.66 -24.30
CA TYR A 653 15.71 -1.15 -23.17
C TYR A 653 14.90 -2.39 -23.55
N TYR A 654 14.88 -3.37 -22.65
CA TYR A 654 13.99 -4.52 -22.72
C TYR A 654 12.55 -4.13 -22.32
N PRO A 655 11.52 -4.89 -22.74
CA PRO A 655 10.20 -4.81 -22.12
C PRO A 655 10.31 -5.12 -20.62
N SER A 656 9.62 -4.34 -19.78
CA SER A 656 9.65 -4.49 -18.32
C SER A 656 8.28 -4.23 -17.72
N LEU A 657 8.11 -4.55 -16.44
CA LEU A 657 6.90 -4.26 -15.66
C LEU A 657 7.03 -2.89 -15.00
N GLY A 658 6.39 -1.89 -15.59
CA GLY A 658 6.48 -0.49 -15.19
C GLY A 658 7.73 0.23 -15.73
N GLU A 659 7.62 1.52 -15.98
CA GLU A 659 8.71 2.32 -16.57
C GLU A 659 9.92 2.48 -15.63
N ASN A 660 9.69 2.47 -14.32
CA ASN A 660 10.75 2.61 -13.32
C ASN A 660 11.66 1.38 -13.22
N ASN A 661 11.20 0.23 -13.72
CA ASN A 661 11.93 -1.04 -13.68
C ASN A 661 12.58 -1.38 -15.03
N ALA A 662 12.85 -0.38 -15.85
CA ALA A 662 13.42 -0.58 -17.18
C ALA A 662 14.87 -1.09 -17.11
N VAL A 663 15.12 -2.28 -17.63
CA VAL A 663 16.45 -2.87 -17.79
C VAL A 663 17.00 -2.50 -19.15
N GLY A 664 18.20 -1.95 -19.21
CA GLY A 664 18.86 -1.50 -20.43
C GLY A 664 20.17 -2.22 -20.71
N VAL A 665 20.55 -2.25 -21.98
CA VAL A 665 21.86 -2.72 -22.45
C VAL A 665 22.52 -1.65 -23.32
N ASN A 666 23.79 -1.42 -23.12
CA ASN A 666 24.54 -0.47 -23.94
C ASN A 666 24.78 -1.01 -25.35
N TYR A 667 24.71 -0.13 -26.35
CA TYR A 667 24.99 -0.49 -27.74
C TYR A 667 25.70 0.65 -28.50
N THR A 668 26.34 0.27 -29.61
CA THR A 668 26.87 1.19 -30.60
C THR A 668 26.35 0.83 -31.98
N THR A 669 26.23 1.80 -32.85
CA THR A 669 25.78 1.58 -34.25
C THR A 669 26.89 1.89 -35.24
N GLY A 670 26.90 1.17 -36.38
CA GLY A 670 27.86 1.40 -37.44
C GLY A 670 27.32 0.94 -38.80
N LEU A 671 27.78 1.57 -39.88
CA LEU A 671 27.49 1.14 -41.23
C LEU A 671 28.72 0.40 -41.81
N GLN A 672 28.49 -0.78 -42.38
CA GLN A 672 29.43 -1.42 -43.29
C GLN A 672 29.02 -1.06 -44.72
N PHE A 673 29.96 -0.53 -45.48
CA PHE A 673 29.74 -0.15 -46.89
C PHE A 673 30.99 -0.44 -47.70
N GLU A 674 30.91 -1.40 -48.61
CA GLU A 674 32.04 -1.87 -49.40
C GLU A 674 31.61 -2.30 -50.81
N ARG A 675 32.58 -2.41 -51.70
CA ARG A 675 32.34 -3.04 -53.01
C ARG A 675 32.40 -4.56 -52.90
N ALA A 676 31.52 -5.22 -53.62
CA ALA A 676 31.52 -6.71 -53.69
C ALA A 676 32.74 -7.30 -54.43
N ASP A 677 33.38 -6.51 -55.27
CA ASP A 677 34.56 -6.93 -56.04
C ASP A 677 35.77 -5.98 -55.80
N THR A 678 36.97 -6.43 -56.04
CA THR A 678 38.22 -5.69 -55.85
C THR A 678 38.76 -5.06 -57.15
N ASN A 679 38.16 -5.36 -58.31
CA ASN A 679 38.64 -4.85 -59.57
C ASN A 679 38.26 -3.37 -59.75
N THR A 680 39.14 -2.55 -60.34
CA THR A 680 38.82 -1.19 -60.69
C THR A 680 37.74 -1.17 -61.77
N PRO A 681 36.54 -0.62 -61.52
CA PRO A 681 35.48 -0.61 -62.50
C PRO A 681 35.80 0.37 -63.64
N THR A 682 35.21 0.08 -64.79
CA THR A 682 35.34 0.93 -65.99
C THR A 682 34.00 1.57 -66.25
N TYR A 683 34.00 2.79 -66.80
CA TYR A 683 32.81 3.49 -67.29
C TYR A 683 31.86 2.58 -68.06
N GLY A 684 30.58 2.60 -67.69
CA GLY A 684 29.55 1.74 -68.28
C GLY A 684 29.43 0.35 -67.69
N GLN A 685 30.35 -0.06 -66.79
CA GLN A 685 30.26 -1.35 -66.06
C GLN A 685 29.39 -1.19 -64.79
N ASP A 686 28.85 -2.30 -64.34
CA ASP A 686 28.10 -2.36 -63.10
C ASP A 686 29.05 -2.46 -61.90
N ILE A 687 28.81 -1.68 -60.90
CA ILE A 687 29.50 -1.67 -59.59
C ILE A 687 28.52 -2.23 -58.58
N THR A 688 28.88 -3.34 -57.95
CA THR A 688 28.04 -3.96 -56.92
C THR A 688 28.56 -3.55 -55.53
N PHE A 689 27.65 -3.09 -54.68
CA PHE A 689 27.91 -2.67 -53.32
C PHE A 689 27.23 -3.60 -52.33
N ASN A 690 27.92 -3.87 -51.22
CA ASN A 690 27.41 -4.51 -50.03
C ASN A 690 27.23 -3.45 -48.92
N ALA A 691 26.05 -3.38 -48.35
CA ALA A 691 25.70 -2.46 -47.25
C ALA A 691 25.08 -3.22 -46.09
N LYS A 692 25.53 -2.91 -44.86
CA LYS A 692 24.93 -3.44 -43.63
C LYS A 692 24.85 -2.31 -42.58
N ALA A 693 23.75 -2.30 -41.84
CA ALA A 693 23.60 -1.49 -40.63
C ALA A 693 23.83 -2.44 -39.44
N LEU A 694 24.85 -2.17 -38.65
CA LEU A 694 25.25 -3.04 -37.52
C LEU A 694 24.96 -2.39 -36.20
N VAL A 695 24.36 -3.15 -35.28
CA VAL A 695 24.19 -2.83 -33.87
C VAL A 695 25.09 -3.74 -33.05
N ASN A 696 25.98 -3.16 -32.26
CA ASN A 696 26.90 -3.93 -31.43
C ASN A 696 26.51 -3.67 -29.96
N PHE A 697 25.96 -4.69 -29.33
CA PHE A 697 25.61 -4.64 -27.89
C PHE A 697 26.85 -4.93 -27.05
N VAL A 698 26.98 -4.16 -25.97
CA VAL A 698 28.08 -4.32 -25.00
C VAL A 698 27.54 -5.12 -23.83
N THR A 699 27.94 -6.38 -23.72
CA THR A 699 27.65 -7.26 -22.57
C THR A 699 28.93 -7.53 -21.80
N ASP A 700 28.81 -7.99 -20.57
CA ASP A 700 29.98 -8.26 -19.71
C ASP A 700 30.85 -9.40 -20.24
N GLU A 701 30.33 -10.32 -21.06
CA GLU A 701 31.05 -11.48 -21.53
C GLU A 701 31.68 -11.28 -22.92
N GLN A 702 30.93 -10.86 -23.91
CA GLN A 702 31.42 -10.64 -25.29
C GLN A 702 30.51 -9.62 -26.03
N PRO A 703 31.06 -8.77 -26.89
CA PRO A 703 30.25 -7.92 -27.76
C PRO A 703 29.40 -8.75 -28.71
N ILE A 704 28.09 -8.46 -28.72
CA ILE A 704 27.13 -9.10 -29.62
C ILE A 704 26.86 -8.17 -30.80
N SER A 705 27.14 -8.64 -32.04
CA SER A 705 26.88 -7.84 -33.25
C SER A 705 25.68 -8.41 -34.00
N ALA A 706 24.72 -7.55 -34.32
CA ALA A 706 23.53 -7.90 -35.08
C ALA A 706 23.28 -6.91 -36.22
N GLU A 707 22.57 -7.33 -37.26
CA GLU A 707 22.22 -6.49 -38.42
C GLU A 707 20.83 -5.86 -38.18
N ASP A 708 20.74 -4.52 -38.25
CA ASP A 708 19.46 -3.79 -38.22
C ASP A 708 18.81 -3.84 -39.60
N THR A 709 17.63 -4.42 -39.68
CA THR A 709 16.83 -4.55 -40.90
C THR A 709 15.58 -3.68 -40.92
N GLU A 710 15.37 -2.87 -39.90
CA GLU A 710 14.18 -2.01 -39.75
C GLU A 710 14.26 -0.70 -40.55
N GLY A 711 15.45 -0.29 -40.96
CA GLY A 711 15.68 0.89 -41.79
C GLY A 711 15.83 0.59 -43.28
N SER A 712 16.21 1.59 -44.05
CA SER A 712 16.42 1.45 -45.52
C SER A 712 17.70 2.14 -45.97
N PHE A 713 18.30 1.59 -47.04
CA PHE A 713 19.52 2.09 -47.63
C PHE A 713 19.25 2.91 -48.89
N GLU A 714 20.07 3.93 -49.17
CA GLU A 714 20.15 4.70 -50.39
C GLU A 714 21.63 5.02 -50.68
N ILE A 715 22.09 4.98 -51.95
CA ILE A 715 23.42 5.46 -52.31
C ILE A 715 23.29 6.77 -53.07
N ARG A 716 24.12 7.75 -52.74
CA ARG A 716 24.22 9.07 -53.37
C ARG A 716 25.60 9.33 -53.91
N ILE A 717 25.67 10.17 -54.98
CA ILE A 717 26.87 10.88 -55.39
C ILE A 717 26.62 12.38 -55.20
N GLY A 718 27.34 12.99 -54.25
CA GLY A 718 26.96 14.29 -53.70
C GLY A 718 25.57 14.22 -53.07
N ASP A 719 24.67 15.13 -53.50
CA ASP A 719 23.29 15.15 -52.96
C ASP A 719 22.31 14.33 -53.86
N THR A 720 22.80 13.77 -54.97
CA THR A 720 21.94 13.05 -55.94
C THR A 720 21.82 11.57 -55.59
N PRO A 721 20.62 11.05 -55.36
CA PRO A 721 20.41 9.60 -55.21
C PRO A 721 20.71 8.89 -56.53
N VAL A 722 21.56 7.86 -56.48
CA VAL A 722 21.95 7.05 -57.63
C VAL A 722 21.53 5.59 -57.52
N VAL A 723 21.22 5.15 -56.28
CA VAL A 723 20.59 3.84 -55.99
C VAL A 723 19.53 4.10 -54.93
N SER A 724 18.30 3.77 -55.23
CA SER A 724 17.16 3.93 -54.30
C SER A 724 17.01 2.75 -53.32
N ALA A 725 16.25 2.91 -52.28
CA ALA A 725 15.97 1.84 -51.33
C ALA A 725 15.32 0.60 -51.97
N ALA A 726 14.52 0.78 -53.02
CA ALA A 726 13.88 -0.31 -53.77
C ALA A 726 14.86 -1.19 -54.55
N ASP A 727 16.04 -0.65 -54.84
CA ASP A 727 17.07 -1.35 -55.64
C ASP A 727 17.97 -2.24 -54.75
N PHE A 728 17.88 -2.12 -53.43
CA PHE A 728 18.59 -2.98 -52.49
C PHE A 728 17.86 -4.29 -52.28
N LYS A 729 18.61 -5.41 -52.41
CA LYS A 729 18.16 -6.78 -52.13
C LYS A 729 19.14 -7.43 -51.15
N ASN A 730 18.69 -7.70 -49.93
CA ASN A 730 19.53 -8.26 -48.86
C ASN A 730 20.85 -7.50 -48.66
N GLY A 731 20.77 -6.16 -48.59
CA GLY A 731 21.96 -5.33 -48.45
C GLY A 731 22.83 -5.18 -49.70
N ILE A 732 22.44 -5.71 -50.82
CA ILE A 732 23.20 -5.65 -52.07
C ILE A 732 22.48 -4.77 -53.09
N ALA A 733 23.23 -3.86 -53.72
CA ALA A 733 22.73 -3.02 -54.81
C ALA A 733 23.77 -2.82 -55.90
N THR A 734 23.32 -2.49 -57.12
CA THR A 734 24.19 -2.32 -58.30
C THR A 734 23.99 -0.92 -58.87
N TYR A 735 25.09 -0.24 -59.18
CA TYR A 735 25.13 1.06 -59.87
C TYR A 735 25.91 0.96 -61.16
N LYS A 736 25.36 1.42 -62.25
CA LYS A 736 26.09 1.49 -63.52
C LYS A 736 26.97 2.73 -63.57
N ALA A 737 28.29 2.54 -63.67
CA ALA A 737 29.25 3.64 -63.66
C ALA A 737 29.00 4.65 -64.77
N GLN A 738 28.71 5.91 -64.41
CA GLN A 738 28.37 7.01 -65.30
C GLN A 738 29.36 8.20 -65.23
N THR A 739 30.38 8.08 -64.35
CA THR A 739 31.48 9.04 -64.18
C THR A 739 32.82 8.38 -64.36
N VAL A 740 33.88 9.17 -64.65
CA VAL A 740 35.27 8.67 -64.73
C VAL A 740 36.08 9.37 -63.65
N GLY A 741 37.09 8.67 -63.12
CA GLY A 741 37.94 9.18 -62.04
C GLY A 741 37.45 8.85 -60.63
N GLU A 742 37.95 9.57 -59.66
CA GLU A 742 37.58 9.38 -58.25
C GLU A 742 36.14 9.82 -57.98
N THR A 743 35.31 8.88 -57.57
CA THR A 743 33.91 9.10 -57.28
C THR A 743 33.63 8.69 -55.84
N ILE A 744 33.03 9.60 -55.03
CA ILE A 744 32.61 9.37 -53.66
C ILE A 744 31.17 8.92 -53.64
N PHE A 745 30.93 7.68 -53.28
CA PHE A 745 29.60 7.13 -53.00
C PHE A 745 29.28 7.32 -51.53
N THR A 746 28.13 7.88 -51.20
CA THR A 746 27.64 8.05 -49.83
C THR A 746 26.48 7.09 -49.61
N LEU A 747 26.70 6.06 -48.78
CA LEU A 747 25.60 5.25 -48.24
C LEU A 747 24.84 6.07 -47.23
N VAL A 748 23.54 6.20 -47.36
CA VAL A 748 22.62 6.81 -46.39
C VAL A 748 21.72 5.70 -45.88
N TYR A 749 21.77 5.46 -44.60
CA TYR A 749 20.81 4.60 -43.88
C TYR A 749 19.77 5.45 -43.22
N THR A 750 18.50 5.26 -43.60
CA THR A 750 17.36 5.97 -43.00
C THR A 750 16.74 5.09 -41.92
N GLY A 751 16.97 5.47 -40.67
CA GLY A 751 16.57 4.72 -39.47
C GLY A 751 15.26 5.21 -38.86
N THR A 752 14.34 5.85 -39.59
CA THR A 752 13.08 6.37 -39.07
C THR A 752 12.26 5.31 -38.34
N ASN A 753 12.27 4.06 -38.85
CA ASN A 753 11.60 2.93 -38.24
C ASN A 753 12.55 2.06 -37.39
N SER A 754 13.86 2.33 -37.38
CA SER A 754 14.82 1.57 -36.61
C SER A 754 14.70 1.86 -35.12
N SER A 755 14.78 0.82 -34.30
CA SER A 755 14.85 0.92 -32.84
C SER A 755 16.19 1.44 -32.34
N PHE A 756 17.25 1.44 -33.15
CA PHE A 756 18.64 1.68 -32.73
C PHE A 756 19.33 2.84 -33.45
N PHE A 757 19.09 3.05 -34.70
CA PHE A 757 19.73 4.09 -35.48
C PHE A 757 19.01 5.44 -35.34
N PRO A 758 19.76 6.58 -35.42
CA PRO A 758 19.15 7.89 -35.58
C PRO A 758 18.43 7.98 -36.94
N GLU A 759 17.72 9.08 -37.20
CA GLU A 759 16.92 9.25 -38.40
C GLU A 759 17.73 9.05 -39.69
N GLN A 760 18.97 9.53 -39.69
CA GLN A 760 19.90 9.28 -40.80
C GLN A 760 21.32 9.02 -40.31
N THR A 761 21.97 8.01 -40.88
CA THR A 761 23.39 7.71 -40.70
C THR A 761 24.07 7.59 -42.06
N LYS A 762 25.27 8.11 -42.22
CA LYS A 762 25.99 8.16 -43.48
C LYS A 762 27.35 7.54 -43.40
N LYS A 763 27.76 6.87 -44.49
CA LYS A 763 29.13 6.33 -44.68
C LYS A 763 29.61 6.52 -46.11
N ASN A 764 30.80 7.00 -46.28
CA ASN A 764 31.39 7.25 -47.59
C ASN A 764 32.28 6.08 -48.03
N LEU A 765 32.31 5.83 -49.36
CA LEU A 765 33.20 4.91 -50.02
C LEU A 765 33.73 5.59 -51.32
N THR A 766 35.04 5.70 -51.41
CA THR A 766 35.69 6.25 -52.59
C THR A 766 36.01 5.15 -53.60
N VAL A 767 35.59 5.30 -54.85
CA VAL A 767 35.83 4.36 -55.93
C VAL A 767 36.45 5.11 -57.11
N ASN A 768 37.55 4.58 -57.58
CA ASN A 768 38.18 5.09 -58.83
C ASN A 768 37.60 4.36 -60.04
N ILE A 769 37.07 5.04 -61.02
CA ILE A 769 36.41 4.48 -62.19
C ILE A 769 37.27 4.79 -63.39
N ASN A 770 37.72 3.79 -64.10
CA ASN A 770 38.55 3.92 -65.31
C ASN A 770 37.70 4.36 -66.52
N PRO A 771 38.28 5.12 -67.48
CA PRO A 771 37.65 5.37 -68.77
C PRO A 771 37.36 4.06 -69.49
N ALA A 772 36.24 4.04 -70.22
CA ALA A 772 35.97 2.91 -71.13
C ALA A 772 36.86 3.01 -72.33
N THR A 773 37.36 1.87 -72.83
CA THR A 773 38.08 1.79 -74.12
C THR A 773 37.05 1.70 -75.22
N LEU A 774 36.97 2.69 -76.09
CA LEU A 774 36.16 2.63 -77.28
C LEU A 774 36.94 1.88 -78.38
N THR A 775 36.49 0.73 -78.76
CA THR A 775 37.01 0.05 -79.93
C THR A 775 36.10 0.38 -81.12
N VAL A 776 36.62 1.10 -82.12
CA VAL A 776 35.91 1.37 -83.37
C VAL A 776 36.41 0.36 -84.38
N GLU A 777 35.54 -0.53 -84.80
CA GLU A 777 35.89 -1.52 -85.88
C GLU A 777 35.67 -0.86 -87.22
N GLY A 778 36.75 -0.63 -87.94
CA GLY A 778 36.77 -0.10 -89.33
C GLY A 778 38.22 0.04 -89.83
N GLU A 779 38.47 -0.25 -91.08
CA GLU A 779 39.79 -0.05 -91.68
C GLU A 779 40.26 1.42 -91.54
N GLY A 780 41.35 1.63 -90.75
CA GLY A 780 42.02 2.91 -90.63
C GLY A 780 41.63 3.82 -89.41
N ILE A 781 40.93 3.32 -88.42
CA ILE A 781 40.59 4.05 -87.21
C ILE A 781 41.48 3.64 -86.03
N ALA A 782 42.16 4.64 -85.44
CA ALA A 782 42.93 4.38 -84.19
C ALA A 782 42.00 4.17 -83.01
N SER A 783 42.34 3.19 -82.12
CA SER A 783 41.62 3.09 -80.85
C SER A 783 41.82 4.29 -79.95
N GLY A 784 40.76 4.84 -79.40
CA GLY A 784 40.77 5.96 -78.42
C GLY A 784 40.10 5.54 -77.15
N THR A 785 40.50 6.21 -76.00
CA THR A 785 39.84 6.02 -74.72
C THR A 785 38.78 7.15 -74.52
N TYR A 786 37.58 6.75 -74.27
CA TYR A 786 36.50 7.65 -73.99
C TYR A 786 36.25 7.73 -72.50
N GLY A 787 36.18 8.96 -71.89
CA GLY A 787 35.96 9.15 -70.48
C GLY A 787 34.90 10.17 -70.20
#